data_f97eca92df5c97ec5a09740fd9debf47
#
_entry.id   f97eca92df5c97ec5a09740fd9debf47
#
_cell.length_a   1.000
_cell.length_b   1.000
_cell.length_c   1.000
_cell.angle_alpha   90.00
_cell.angle_beta   90.00
_cell.angle_gamma   90.00
#
_symmetry.space_group_name_H-M   'P 1'
#
loop_
_entity.id
_entity.type
_entity.pdbx_description
1 polymer ?
#
loop_
_entity_poly.entity_id
_entity_poly.type
_entity_poly.pdbx_seq_one_letter_code
_entity_poly.pdbx_strand_id
1 'polypeptide(L)'
;MSHSDSQPKNHHAPVHDDRAARPGLDSLAPEDNSHQADPVPTPPGAQPTAPGSLKAPDTSNEKLKALESFRKGGENFPLTTNQGVRIANDQNSLRAGQRGPTLLEDFILREKITHFDHERIPERIVHARGSAAHGYFQPYRSLSDITKASFLADADKITPVFVRFSTVQGGAGSADTVRDIRGFATKFYTDEGIFDLVGNNTPVFFIQDAHKFPDFVHAVKPEPHWAIPQGQSAHDTFWDYVSLQPETLHNVMWAMSDRGIPRSYRTMEGFGIHTFRMINADGKATFVRFHWKPLAGKASMVWDEAQKLTGRDPDFHRRELWEAIEAGDFPEYELGLQLIAEEDEFKFDFDLLDPTKLIPEELVPVQRVGKMVLNRNPDNFFSENEQVAFHPGHIVPGLDFTNDPLLQGRLFSYTDTQISRLGGPNFHEIPINRPTCPYHNFQRDGMHRMDIDTNPANYEPNSINDNWPRETPPAPQRGGFESHQERVEGHKIRERSPSFGEYYAHPRLFWQSQTPFEQQHIIDAFSFELGKVARAYIRERVVDQLAHIDITLAQAVAHNLGITLTDDQRNIAPPQDVSGLKKDPSLSLYAIPDGTLKGRVVAVLLNDTVSASQLYTLLQGLKAKGVHAKLLYSRMGEVTADDGSQVPIAATFAGSPSLTVDGVLVPGGNPASLLDNGDACYYLLEAYKHLKPIALAGDARAFKAVLRVDAQGEEGLTEGDSVTQAWMDDFLLQLAGHRVWARASKISKIPA
;
A
#
# COMPACT_ATOMS: atom_id res chain seq x y z
N MET A 1 -27.00 -43.83 -72.04
CA MET A 1 -26.76 -43.94 -70.61
C MET A 1 -26.35 -42.59 -70.16
N SER A 2 -27.25 -41.88 -69.52
CA SER A 2 -27.15 -40.49 -69.12
C SER A 2 -26.49 -40.39 -67.73
N HIS A 3 -25.38 -39.73 -67.66
CA HIS A 3 -24.82 -39.29 -66.35
C HIS A 3 -25.45 -37.97 -65.95
N SER A 4 -26.21 -38.03 -64.87
CA SER A 4 -26.70 -36.79 -64.19
C SER A 4 -25.64 -36.19 -63.31
N ASP A 5 -25.17 -34.99 -63.65
CA ASP A 5 -24.37 -34.17 -62.83
C ASP A 5 -25.21 -33.63 -61.61
N SER A 6 -24.93 -34.16 -60.44
CA SER A 6 -25.36 -33.52 -59.15
C SER A 6 -24.21 -32.67 -58.55
N GLN A 7 -24.27 -31.37 -58.79
CA GLN A 7 -23.43 -30.41 -58.04
C GLN A 7 -23.85 -30.46 -56.59
N PRO A 8 -22.89 -30.43 -55.66
CA PRO A 8 -23.21 -30.29 -54.25
C PRO A 8 -23.68 -28.84 -53.96
N LYS A 9 -24.86 -28.70 -53.38
CA LYS A 9 -25.39 -27.43 -52.90
C LYS A 9 -24.52 -26.99 -51.76
N ASN A 10 -23.80 -25.90 -51.97
CA ASN A 10 -23.15 -25.14 -50.92
C ASN A 10 -24.22 -24.58 -49.95
N HIS A 11 -24.45 -25.29 -48.85
CA HIS A 11 -25.14 -24.71 -47.69
C HIS A 11 -24.13 -23.88 -46.90
N HIS A 12 -23.87 -22.65 -47.35
CA HIS A 12 -23.41 -21.61 -46.46
C HIS A 12 -24.59 -21.24 -45.58
N ALA A 13 -24.67 -21.78 -44.39
CA ALA A 13 -25.48 -21.17 -43.35
C ALA A 13 -24.91 -19.78 -43.10
N PRO A 14 -25.73 -18.74 -43.10
CA PRO A 14 -25.24 -17.40 -42.81
C PRO A 14 -24.63 -17.37 -41.42
N VAL A 15 -23.36 -16.95 -41.34
CA VAL A 15 -22.59 -16.80 -40.11
C VAL A 15 -23.22 -15.75 -39.15
N HIS A 16 -24.27 -15.05 -39.61
CA HIS A 16 -24.92 -13.98 -38.88
C HIS A 16 -25.99 -14.41 -37.87
N ASP A 17 -26.59 -15.60 -38.00
CA ASP A 17 -27.74 -15.92 -37.14
C ASP A 17 -27.36 -16.37 -35.75
N ASP A 18 -26.15 -16.86 -35.52
CA ASP A 18 -25.72 -17.27 -34.19
C ASP A 18 -25.35 -16.05 -33.26
N ARG A 19 -25.13 -14.87 -33.84
CA ARG A 19 -24.89 -13.62 -33.06
C ARG A 19 -26.19 -12.95 -32.68
N ALA A 20 -27.20 -13.01 -33.55
CA ALA A 20 -28.51 -12.41 -33.27
C ALA A 20 -29.32 -13.19 -32.21
N ALA A 21 -28.93 -14.42 -31.92
CA ALA A 21 -29.62 -15.27 -30.95
C ALA A 21 -29.04 -15.22 -29.52
N ARG A 22 -28.07 -14.36 -29.24
CA ARG A 22 -27.56 -14.19 -27.88
C ARG A 22 -28.25 -12.98 -27.21
N PRO A 23 -29.18 -13.19 -26.25
CA PRO A 23 -29.74 -12.09 -25.47
C PRO A 23 -28.60 -11.38 -24.73
N GLY A 24 -28.45 -10.09 -24.95
CA GLY A 24 -27.49 -9.25 -24.27
C GLY A 24 -26.30 -8.74 -25.09
N LEU A 25 -26.10 -9.19 -26.34
CA LEU A 25 -25.04 -8.62 -27.20
C LEU A 25 -25.50 -7.37 -27.96
N ASP A 26 -26.82 -7.21 -28.20
CA ASP A 26 -27.37 -6.02 -28.83
C ASP A 26 -27.36 -4.80 -27.86
N SER A 27 -27.21 -5.03 -26.53
CA SER A 27 -27.02 -3.98 -25.55
C SER A 27 -25.57 -3.47 -25.49
N LEU A 28 -24.65 -4.08 -26.26
CA LEU A 28 -23.27 -3.61 -26.45
C LEU A 28 -23.10 -2.88 -27.78
N ALA A 29 -24.17 -2.30 -28.33
CA ALA A 29 -24.08 -1.44 -29.49
C ALA A 29 -23.18 -0.24 -29.20
N PRO A 30 -22.27 0.15 -30.14
CA PRO A 30 -21.24 1.15 -29.89
C PRO A 30 -21.74 2.57 -29.56
N GLU A 31 -23.03 2.81 -29.64
CA GLU A 31 -23.64 4.15 -29.41
C GLU A 31 -24.03 4.41 -27.97
N ASP A 32 -23.97 3.40 -27.08
CA ASP A 32 -24.33 3.56 -25.68
C ASP A 32 -23.14 3.25 -24.74
N ASN A 33 -22.20 4.18 -24.71
CA ASN A 33 -21.16 4.22 -23.68
C ASN A 33 -21.72 4.51 -22.27
N SER A 34 -23.03 4.54 -22.09
CA SER A 34 -23.68 4.66 -20.78
C SER A 34 -23.72 3.35 -19.99
N HIS A 35 -23.38 2.21 -20.61
CA HIS A 35 -23.10 0.96 -19.90
C HIS A 35 -21.65 0.83 -19.47
N GLN A 36 -21.08 1.89 -18.94
CA GLN A 36 -20.12 1.70 -17.86
C GLN A 36 -20.82 0.79 -16.83
N ALA A 37 -20.17 -0.30 -16.46
CA ALA A 37 -20.61 -1.11 -15.32
C ALA A 37 -21.11 -0.15 -14.25
N ASP A 38 -22.33 -0.36 -13.77
CA ASP A 38 -22.93 0.53 -12.78
C ASP A 38 -21.84 0.92 -11.80
N PRO A 39 -21.50 2.19 -11.66
CA PRO A 39 -20.40 2.58 -10.82
C PRO A 39 -20.69 1.99 -9.46
N VAL A 40 -19.71 1.34 -8.86
CA VAL A 40 -19.73 1.03 -7.42
C VAL A 40 -20.38 2.22 -6.75
N PRO A 41 -21.47 2.05 -5.97
CA PRO A 41 -22.28 3.18 -5.52
C PRO A 41 -21.38 4.25 -4.93
N THR A 42 -21.22 5.32 -5.68
CA THR A 42 -20.32 6.41 -5.29
C THR A 42 -20.96 7.10 -4.10
N PRO A 43 -20.26 7.22 -2.98
CA PRO A 43 -20.79 7.93 -1.83
C PRO A 43 -21.37 9.28 -2.23
N PRO A 44 -22.48 9.73 -1.65
CA PRO A 44 -23.09 11.01 -2.03
C PRO A 44 -22.09 12.16 -1.98
N GLY A 45 -21.84 12.77 -3.12
CA GLY A 45 -20.94 13.90 -3.25
C GLY A 45 -19.56 13.63 -3.83
N ALA A 46 -19.18 12.37 -4.00
CA ALA A 46 -17.98 12.03 -4.75
C ALA A 46 -18.33 11.98 -6.25
N GLN A 47 -17.49 12.58 -7.08
CA GLN A 47 -17.54 12.42 -8.53
C GLN A 47 -16.59 11.30 -8.91
N PRO A 48 -17.07 10.19 -9.53
CA PRO A 48 -16.18 9.17 -10.04
C PRO A 48 -15.14 9.76 -10.97
N THR A 49 -13.90 9.32 -10.83
CA THR A 49 -12.91 9.62 -11.87
C THR A 49 -13.13 8.64 -12.99
N ALA A 50 -13.52 9.11 -14.17
CA ALA A 50 -13.56 8.24 -15.32
C ALA A 50 -12.17 7.63 -15.54
N PRO A 51 -12.07 6.33 -15.90
CA PRO A 51 -10.79 5.75 -16.28
C PRO A 51 -10.09 6.63 -17.29
N GLY A 52 -8.82 6.95 -17.07
CA GLY A 52 -8.07 7.84 -17.95
C GLY A 52 -8.32 9.34 -17.78
N SER A 53 -9.22 9.80 -16.90
CA SER A 53 -9.44 11.23 -16.70
C SER A 53 -8.50 11.82 -15.65
N LEU A 54 -7.87 12.94 -15.98
CA LEU A 54 -7.08 13.72 -15.03
C LEU A 54 -8.02 14.60 -14.20
N LYS A 55 -7.99 14.46 -12.87
CA LYS A 55 -8.64 15.40 -11.96
C LYS A 55 -7.72 16.54 -11.51
N ALA A 56 -6.41 16.35 -11.58
CA ALA A 56 -5.47 17.46 -11.49
C ALA A 56 -5.47 18.27 -12.78
N PRO A 57 -5.14 19.57 -12.72
CA PRO A 57 -4.88 20.35 -13.93
C PRO A 57 -3.88 19.61 -14.83
N ASP A 58 -4.13 19.57 -16.13
CA ASP A 58 -3.26 18.91 -17.11
C ASP A 58 -1.80 19.35 -17.02
N THR A 59 -1.58 20.62 -16.68
CA THR A 59 -0.27 21.22 -16.50
C THR A 59 0.51 20.67 -15.32
N SER A 60 -0.13 19.97 -14.38
CA SER A 60 0.50 19.46 -13.17
C SER A 60 0.98 18.02 -13.27
N ASN A 61 0.79 17.35 -14.43
CA ASN A 61 1.17 15.94 -14.56
C ASN A 61 1.71 15.60 -15.96
N GLU A 62 2.94 16.01 -16.21
CA GLU A 62 3.66 15.74 -17.46
C GLU A 62 3.85 14.26 -17.74
N LYS A 63 3.97 13.43 -16.70
CA LYS A 63 4.12 11.97 -16.85
C LYS A 63 2.88 11.35 -17.48
N LEU A 64 1.69 11.74 -17.05
CA LEU A 64 0.45 11.25 -17.63
C LEU A 64 0.30 11.64 -19.10
N LYS A 65 0.72 12.86 -19.46
CA LYS A 65 0.76 13.30 -20.88
C LYS A 65 1.73 12.46 -21.71
N ALA A 66 2.90 12.14 -21.17
CA ALA A 66 3.87 11.28 -21.85
C ALA A 66 3.33 9.84 -22.07
N LEU A 67 2.46 9.35 -21.19
CA LEU A 67 1.83 8.03 -21.32
C LEU A 67 0.73 7.98 -22.39
N GLU A 68 0.16 9.13 -22.83
CA GLU A 68 -0.93 9.15 -23.82
C GLU A 68 -0.56 8.45 -25.13
N SER A 69 0.68 8.60 -25.60
CA SER A 69 1.14 7.94 -26.82
C SER A 69 1.17 6.41 -26.77
N PHE A 70 1.12 5.85 -25.56
CA PHE A 70 1.14 4.40 -25.33
C PHE A 70 -0.23 3.83 -25.01
N ARG A 71 -1.25 4.66 -24.77
CA ARG A 71 -2.62 4.24 -24.46
C ARG A 71 -3.34 3.78 -25.73
N LYS A 72 -4.04 2.63 -25.63
CA LYS A 72 -4.84 2.06 -26.71
C LYS A 72 -6.20 1.65 -26.15
N GLY A 73 -7.24 2.36 -26.53
CA GLY A 73 -8.63 1.99 -26.22
C GLY A 73 -9.06 0.75 -26.99
N GLY A 74 -9.27 0.88 -28.25
CA GLY A 74 -9.78 -0.21 -29.10
C GLY A 74 -11.19 0.05 -29.61
N GLU A 75 -11.88 1.05 -29.07
CA GLU A 75 -13.19 1.48 -29.49
C GLU A 75 -13.15 1.90 -30.97
N ASN A 76 -14.07 1.35 -31.76
CA ASN A 76 -14.18 1.61 -33.21
C ASN A 76 -13.01 1.10 -34.07
N PHE A 77 -12.13 0.24 -33.50
CA PHE A 77 -11.06 -0.39 -34.26
C PHE A 77 -11.38 -1.87 -34.54
N PRO A 78 -11.05 -2.39 -35.75
CA PRO A 78 -11.19 -3.81 -36.05
C PRO A 78 -10.22 -4.63 -35.21
N LEU A 79 -10.62 -5.84 -34.83
CA LEU A 79 -9.71 -6.81 -34.24
C LEU A 79 -8.61 -7.20 -35.23
N THR A 80 -7.38 -7.20 -34.79
CA THR A 80 -6.22 -7.55 -35.64
C THR A 80 -5.25 -8.48 -34.92
N THR A 81 -4.35 -9.12 -35.68
CA THR A 81 -3.12 -9.70 -35.14
C THR A 81 -2.14 -8.64 -34.70
N ASN A 82 -1.04 -9.03 -34.05
CA ASN A 82 0.05 -8.12 -33.69
C ASN A 82 0.72 -7.47 -34.92
N GLN A 83 0.62 -8.09 -36.09
CA GLN A 83 1.12 -7.58 -37.39
C GLN A 83 0.07 -6.75 -38.15
N GLY A 84 -1.08 -6.46 -37.54
CA GLY A 84 -2.11 -5.59 -38.11
C GLY A 84 -3.05 -6.26 -39.09
N VAL A 85 -3.03 -7.60 -39.23
CA VAL A 85 -3.98 -8.34 -40.11
C VAL A 85 -5.36 -8.37 -39.44
N ARG A 86 -6.40 -7.89 -40.15
CA ARG A 86 -7.77 -7.91 -39.64
C ARG A 86 -8.28 -9.34 -39.51
N ILE A 87 -8.90 -9.65 -38.39
CA ILE A 87 -9.39 -10.98 -38.04
C ILE A 87 -10.89 -11.06 -38.36
N ALA A 88 -11.28 -12.00 -39.21
CA ALA A 88 -12.68 -12.24 -39.58
C ALA A 88 -13.43 -13.11 -38.55
N ASN A 89 -12.73 -14.05 -37.92
CA ASN A 89 -13.30 -14.97 -36.94
C ASN A 89 -12.24 -15.33 -35.90
N ASP A 90 -12.44 -14.88 -34.65
CA ASP A 90 -11.55 -15.12 -33.49
C ASP A 90 -12.14 -16.21 -32.54
N GLN A 91 -13.30 -16.78 -32.86
CA GLN A 91 -13.97 -17.73 -31.99
C GLN A 91 -13.72 -19.19 -32.37
N ASN A 92 -13.28 -19.44 -33.59
CA ASN A 92 -13.07 -20.78 -34.12
C ASN A 92 -11.70 -20.93 -34.75
N SER A 93 -10.99 -22.00 -34.41
CA SER A 93 -9.75 -22.38 -35.09
C SER A 93 -10.02 -22.90 -36.51
N LEU A 94 -9.03 -22.77 -37.39
CA LEU A 94 -9.03 -23.36 -38.71
C LEU A 94 -9.09 -24.90 -38.63
N ARG A 95 -10.02 -25.54 -39.33
CA ARG A 95 -10.22 -27.01 -39.28
C ARG A 95 -10.35 -27.62 -40.65
N ALA A 96 -9.96 -28.87 -40.75
CA ALA A 96 -10.23 -29.71 -41.93
C ALA A 96 -11.64 -30.29 -41.84
N GLY A 97 -12.67 -29.46 -42.19
CA GLY A 97 -14.10 -29.79 -42.05
C GLY A 97 -14.65 -29.45 -40.65
N GLN A 98 -16.00 -29.41 -40.54
CA GLN A 98 -16.68 -28.90 -39.31
C GLN A 98 -16.31 -29.67 -38.03
N ARG A 99 -16.02 -30.97 -38.12
CA ARG A 99 -15.60 -31.82 -37.00
C ARG A 99 -14.19 -32.37 -37.15
N GLY A 100 -13.46 -31.85 -38.16
CA GLY A 100 -12.09 -32.29 -38.43
C GLY A 100 -11.07 -31.73 -37.48
N PRO A 101 -9.80 -32.14 -37.58
CA PRO A 101 -8.72 -31.65 -36.74
C PRO A 101 -8.46 -30.17 -36.98
N THR A 102 -8.02 -29.48 -35.93
CA THR A 102 -7.46 -28.12 -36.02
C THR A 102 -6.15 -28.16 -36.77
N LEU A 103 -5.93 -27.22 -37.66
CA LEU A 103 -4.74 -27.11 -38.48
C LEU A 103 -3.79 -26.04 -37.87
N LEU A 104 -2.54 -26.40 -37.60
CA LEU A 104 -1.56 -25.51 -37.02
C LEU A 104 -0.98 -24.45 -37.99
N GLU A 105 -1.41 -24.43 -39.25
CA GLU A 105 -1.20 -23.29 -40.14
C GLU A 105 -2.03 -22.07 -39.78
N ASP A 106 -3.01 -22.23 -38.84
CA ASP A 106 -3.78 -21.15 -38.24
C ASP A 106 -2.84 -20.22 -37.45
N PHE A 107 -2.34 -19.18 -38.12
CA PHE A 107 -1.43 -18.22 -37.49
C PHE A 107 -2.11 -17.35 -36.43
N ILE A 108 -3.43 -17.15 -36.54
CA ILE A 108 -4.22 -16.40 -35.55
C ILE A 108 -4.24 -17.16 -34.23
N LEU A 109 -4.60 -18.47 -34.30
CA LEU A 109 -4.58 -19.32 -33.11
C LEU A 109 -3.20 -19.42 -32.48
N ARG A 110 -2.14 -19.62 -33.31
CA ARG A 110 -0.77 -19.73 -32.79
C ARG A 110 -0.34 -18.46 -32.10
N GLU A 111 -0.56 -17.29 -32.69
CA GLU A 111 -0.19 -15.99 -32.08
C GLU A 111 -0.92 -15.78 -30.74
N LYS A 112 -2.24 -16.05 -30.71
CA LYS A 112 -3.06 -15.88 -29.51
C LYS A 112 -2.60 -16.79 -28.37
N ILE A 113 -2.34 -18.07 -28.64
CA ILE A 113 -1.87 -19.01 -27.62
C ILE A 113 -0.43 -18.64 -27.17
N THR A 114 0.47 -18.39 -28.13
CA THR A 114 1.86 -18.07 -27.82
C THR A 114 1.94 -16.82 -26.94
N HIS A 115 1.18 -15.77 -27.23
CA HIS A 115 1.15 -14.58 -26.40
C HIS A 115 0.63 -14.91 -25.00
N PHE A 116 -0.50 -15.61 -24.90
CA PHE A 116 -1.13 -15.99 -23.64
C PHE A 116 -0.18 -16.79 -22.72
N ASP A 117 0.56 -17.75 -23.29
CA ASP A 117 1.50 -18.59 -22.54
C ASP A 117 2.65 -17.77 -21.92
N HIS A 118 2.88 -16.53 -22.39
CA HIS A 118 3.97 -15.65 -21.95
C HIS A 118 3.49 -14.34 -21.28
N GLU A 119 2.23 -14.26 -20.85
CA GLU A 119 1.66 -13.08 -20.19
C GLU A 119 2.03 -12.97 -18.70
N ARG A 120 3.14 -13.56 -18.29
CA ARG A 120 3.64 -13.48 -16.91
C ARG A 120 5.10 -13.08 -16.91
N ILE A 121 5.45 -12.29 -15.89
CA ILE A 121 6.83 -11.98 -15.54
C ILE A 121 7.11 -12.51 -14.14
N PRO A 122 8.37 -12.78 -13.76
CA PRO A 122 8.72 -13.17 -12.40
C PRO A 122 8.18 -12.16 -11.37
N GLU A 123 7.69 -12.66 -10.25
CA GLU A 123 7.33 -11.81 -9.11
C GLU A 123 8.56 -11.05 -8.59
N ARG A 124 8.34 -9.91 -7.94
CA ARG A 124 9.38 -9.28 -7.13
C ARG A 124 9.79 -10.22 -6.00
N ILE A 125 11.07 -10.28 -5.70
CA ILE A 125 11.62 -11.15 -4.64
C ILE A 125 10.92 -10.90 -3.29
N VAL A 126 10.70 -9.64 -2.98
CA VAL A 126 9.83 -9.14 -1.91
C VAL A 126 8.92 -8.06 -2.49
N HIS A 127 7.83 -7.71 -1.83
CA HIS A 127 6.84 -6.74 -2.30
C HIS A 127 6.06 -7.18 -3.56
N ALA A 128 5.89 -8.49 -3.77
CA ALA A 128 5.16 -9.01 -4.94
C ALA A 128 3.70 -8.55 -4.97
N ARG A 129 3.01 -8.63 -3.82
CA ARG A 129 1.64 -8.13 -3.65
C ARG A 129 1.65 -6.62 -3.41
N GLY A 130 0.93 -5.84 -4.24
CA GLY A 130 0.84 -4.40 -4.05
C GLY A 130 -0.07 -3.70 -5.04
N SER A 131 -0.29 -2.40 -4.83
CA SER A 131 -1.12 -1.50 -5.63
C SER A 131 -0.44 -0.16 -5.79
N ALA A 132 -0.77 0.56 -6.86
CA ALA A 132 -0.12 1.83 -7.18
C ALA A 132 -1.13 2.92 -7.56
N ALA A 133 -0.69 4.17 -7.50
CA ALA A 133 -1.43 5.32 -7.95
C ALA A 133 -0.50 6.39 -8.52
N HIS A 134 -0.99 7.15 -9.48
CA HIS A 134 -0.39 8.37 -9.96
C HIS A 134 -0.77 9.55 -9.09
N GLY A 135 0.10 10.56 -9.09
CA GLY A 135 -0.16 11.79 -8.38
C GLY A 135 0.88 12.86 -8.68
N TYR A 136 0.97 13.81 -7.79
CA TYR A 136 1.95 14.88 -7.85
C TYR A 136 2.45 15.24 -6.45
N PHE A 137 3.64 15.83 -6.42
CA PHE A 137 4.27 16.40 -5.24
C PHE A 137 4.55 17.88 -5.46
N GLN A 138 4.36 18.70 -4.43
CA GLN A 138 4.72 20.11 -4.42
C GLN A 138 5.33 20.48 -3.07
N PRO A 139 6.52 21.13 -3.02
CA PRO A 139 7.08 21.63 -1.77
C PRO A 139 6.30 22.87 -1.28
N TYR A 140 6.28 23.07 0.04
CA TYR A 140 5.63 24.23 0.67
C TYR A 140 6.49 25.51 0.60
N ARG A 141 7.79 25.32 0.51
CA ARG A 141 8.79 26.39 0.40
C ARG A 141 10.00 25.91 -0.37
N SER A 142 10.83 26.81 -0.83
CA SER A 142 12.14 26.45 -1.35
C SER A 142 13.03 25.83 -0.26
N LEU A 143 13.73 24.76 -0.61
CA LEU A 143 14.75 24.09 0.19
C LEU A 143 16.16 24.31 -0.39
N SER A 144 16.37 25.36 -1.17
CA SER A 144 17.65 25.64 -1.83
C SER A 144 18.82 25.89 -0.85
N ASP A 145 18.52 26.22 0.39
CA ASP A 145 19.47 26.29 1.49
C ASP A 145 20.06 24.92 1.90
N ILE A 146 19.32 23.83 1.60
CA ILE A 146 19.66 22.45 2.01
C ILE A 146 20.07 21.60 0.80
N THR A 147 19.35 21.75 -0.32
CA THR A 147 19.59 20.94 -1.53
C THR A 147 19.44 21.74 -2.81
N LYS A 148 20.25 21.44 -3.81
CA LYS A 148 20.10 21.99 -5.17
C LYS A 148 19.12 21.19 -6.04
N ALA A 149 18.55 20.08 -5.56
CA ALA A 149 17.57 19.26 -6.29
C ALA A 149 16.34 20.09 -6.65
N SER A 150 16.08 20.30 -7.94
CA SER A 150 15.09 21.28 -8.43
C SER A 150 13.69 21.05 -7.87
N PHE A 151 13.25 19.81 -7.73
CA PHE A 151 11.92 19.46 -7.24
C PHE A 151 11.68 19.81 -5.75
N LEU A 152 12.75 20.13 -5.00
CA LEU A 152 12.71 20.59 -3.61
C LEU A 152 13.16 22.05 -3.49
N ALA A 153 14.05 22.49 -4.36
CA ALA A 153 14.62 23.84 -4.31
C ALA A 153 13.65 24.92 -4.84
N ASP A 154 12.62 24.54 -5.60
CA ASP A 154 11.64 25.45 -6.19
C ASP A 154 10.23 25.16 -5.62
N ALA A 155 9.67 26.11 -4.86
CA ALA A 155 8.37 25.98 -4.22
C ALA A 155 7.19 25.93 -5.21
N ASP A 156 7.34 26.46 -6.41
CA ASP A 156 6.30 26.46 -7.44
C ASP A 156 6.33 25.18 -8.29
N LYS A 157 7.33 24.32 -8.06
CA LYS A 157 7.52 23.10 -8.82
C LYS A 157 6.47 22.05 -8.45
N ILE A 158 5.71 21.62 -9.45
CA ILE A 158 4.82 20.46 -9.36
C ILE A 158 5.50 19.29 -10.06
N THR A 159 5.83 18.24 -9.31
CA THR A 159 6.53 17.06 -9.80
C THR A 159 5.60 15.87 -9.87
N PRO A 160 5.39 15.25 -11.06
CA PRO A 160 4.62 14.01 -11.16
C PRO A 160 5.23 12.90 -10.30
N VAL A 161 4.37 12.10 -9.66
CA VAL A 161 4.80 10.93 -8.90
C VAL A 161 4.01 9.68 -9.30
N PHE A 162 4.64 8.52 -9.08
CA PHE A 162 3.98 7.24 -9.09
C PHE A 162 4.35 6.49 -7.81
N VAL A 163 3.35 6.16 -7.01
CA VAL A 163 3.54 5.53 -5.71
C VAL A 163 3.05 4.10 -5.76
N ARG A 164 3.84 3.16 -5.21
CA ARG A 164 3.42 1.77 -5.04
C ARG A 164 3.49 1.38 -3.58
N PHE A 165 2.35 0.93 -3.06
CA PHE A 165 2.22 0.28 -1.76
C PHE A 165 2.24 -1.24 -1.94
N SER A 166 2.74 -1.97 -0.92
CA SER A 166 2.84 -3.44 -1.01
C SER A 166 2.94 -4.07 0.37
N THR A 167 2.61 -5.36 0.48
CA THR A 167 3.15 -6.20 1.55
C THR A 167 4.61 -6.57 1.23
N VAL A 168 5.31 -7.25 2.13
CA VAL A 168 6.73 -7.64 1.94
C VAL A 168 6.87 -9.13 1.68
N GLN A 169 6.26 -9.95 2.52
CA GLN A 169 6.55 -11.39 2.60
C GLN A 169 5.80 -12.23 1.56
N GLY A 170 4.52 -11.90 1.33
CA GLY A 170 3.63 -12.72 0.50
C GLY A 170 3.91 -12.62 -0.99
N GLY A 171 3.59 -13.69 -1.73
CA GLY A 171 3.53 -13.70 -3.19
C GLY A 171 2.38 -12.82 -3.71
N ALA A 172 2.30 -12.61 -5.02
CA ALA A 172 1.28 -11.75 -5.65
C ALA A 172 -0.17 -12.19 -5.33
N GLY A 173 -0.40 -13.47 -5.08
CA GLY A 173 -1.70 -14.04 -4.71
C GLY A 173 -2.04 -14.05 -3.21
N SER A 174 -1.17 -13.51 -2.34
CA SER A 174 -1.45 -13.40 -0.91
C SER A 174 -2.44 -12.27 -0.62
N ALA A 175 -2.99 -12.21 0.61
CA ALA A 175 -3.93 -11.18 0.99
C ALA A 175 -3.25 -9.88 1.44
N ASP A 176 -3.95 -8.75 1.31
CA ASP A 176 -3.45 -7.42 1.68
C ASP A 176 -3.34 -7.21 3.20
N THR A 177 -4.23 -7.80 3.98
CA THR A 177 -4.41 -7.49 5.41
C THR A 177 -3.65 -8.40 6.37
N VAL A 178 -2.73 -9.21 5.86
CA VAL A 178 -1.81 -9.99 6.70
C VAL A 178 -0.94 -9.08 7.57
N ARG A 179 -0.49 -9.59 8.73
CA ARG A 179 0.52 -8.90 9.53
C ARG A 179 1.84 -8.93 8.79
N ASP A 180 2.29 -7.76 8.38
CA ASP A 180 3.52 -7.58 7.61
C ASP A 180 3.94 -6.10 7.62
N ILE A 181 5.19 -5.81 7.32
CA ILE A 181 5.63 -4.49 6.95
C ILE A 181 5.00 -4.13 5.59
N ARG A 182 4.71 -2.85 5.37
CA ARG A 182 4.22 -2.36 4.07
C ARG A 182 5.31 -1.58 3.35
N GLY A 183 5.52 -1.90 2.08
CA GLY A 183 6.33 -1.08 1.18
C GLY A 183 5.63 0.24 0.87
N PHE A 184 6.41 1.29 0.75
CA PHE A 184 5.99 2.64 0.35
C PHE A 184 7.06 3.19 -0.59
N ALA A 185 6.93 2.91 -1.89
CA ALA A 185 7.90 3.31 -2.90
C ALA A 185 7.33 4.47 -3.74
N THR A 186 8.03 5.59 -3.77
CA THR A 186 7.64 6.78 -4.51
C THR A 186 8.66 7.07 -5.60
N LYS A 187 8.21 7.14 -6.84
CA LYS A 187 8.99 7.57 -8.01
C LYS A 187 8.62 9.01 -8.35
N PHE A 188 9.58 9.91 -8.31
CA PHE A 188 9.43 11.30 -8.73
C PHE A 188 9.99 11.44 -10.14
N TYR A 189 9.19 11.95 -11.06
CA TYR A 189 9.59 12.27 -12.41
C TYR A 189 10.00 13.73 -12.48
N THR A 190 11.26 14.01 -12.12
CA THR A 190 11.76 15.38 -12.07
C THR A 190 12.27 15.84 -13.45
N ASP A 191 12.53 17.12 -13.62
CA ASP A 191 13.16 17.66 -14.84
C ASP A 191 14.68 17.47 -14.89
N GLU A 192 15.28 16.88 -13.83
CA GLU A 192 16.71 16.56 -13.75
C GLU A 192 16.96 15.04 -13.76
N GLY A 193 15.92 14.23 -13.89
CA GLY A 193 16.00 12.77 -13.84
C GLY A 193 14.90 12.17 -12.96
N ILE A 194 15.01 10.89 -12.67
CA ILE A 194 14.13 10.19 -11.75
C ILE A 194 14.78 10.16 -10.35
N PHE A 195 14.00 10.51 -9.34
CA PHE A 195 14.34 10.23 -7.95
C PHE A 195 13.38 9.18 -7.39
N ASP A 196 13.91 8.10 -6.82
CA ASP A 196 13.11 7.04 -6.21
C ASP A 196 13.34 6.99 -4.69
N LEU A 197 12.31 7.31 -3.90
CA LEU A 197 12.31 7.08 -2.46
C LEU A 197 11.66 5.73 -2.15
N VAL A 198 12.49 4.70 -1.97
CA VAL A 198 12.05 3.31 -1.83
C VAL A 198 12.05 2.91 -0.36
N GLY A 199 10.95 3.19 0.30
CA GLY A 199 10.76 3.05 1.74
C GLY A 199 9.72 2.02 2.15
N ASN A 200 9.45 2.01 3.46
CA ASN A 200 8.45 1.16 4.12
C ASN A 200 7.63 1.98 5.12
N ASN A 201 6.60 1.35 5.72
CA ASN A 201 5.84 1.94 6.83
C ASN A 201 6.52 1.77 8.20
N THR A 202 7.80 1.42 8.22
CA THR A 202 8.66 1.40 9.40
C THR A 202 9.93 2.20 9.14
N PRO A 203 10.47 2.93 10.14
CA PRO A 203 11.65 3.78 9.96
C PRO A 203 12.96 3.01 9.96
N VAL A 204 12.91 1.72 10.21
CA VAL A 204 14.07 0.82 10.36
C VAL A 204 13.87 -0.44 9.53
N PHE A 205 14.96 -1.21 9.37
CA PHE A 205 14.93 -2.50 8.69
C PHE A 205 15.38 -3.63 9.64
N PHE A 206 15.23 -4.89 9.20
CA PHE A 206 15.52 -6.07 10.02
C PHE A 206 17.03 -6.36 10.16
N ILE A 207 17.84 -5.92 9.24
CA ILE A 207 19.27 -6.26 9.14
C ILE A 207 20.11 -5.01 8.90
N GLN A 208 21.36 -5.07 9.37
CA GLN A 208 22.31 -3.97 9.29
C GLN A 208 23.17 -4.00 8.01
N ASP A 209 23.29 -5.16 7.35
CA ASP A 209 24.17 -5.38 6.22
C ASP A 209 23.44 -6.16 5.12
N ALA A 210 23.58 -5.73 3.87
CA ALA A 210 22.95 -6.36 2.72
C ALA A 210 23.38 -7.83 2.51
N HIS A 211 24.54 -8.22 3.01
CA HIS A 211 25.02 -9.61 2.96
C HIS A 211 24.04 -10.60 3.60
N LYS A 212 23.27 -10.13 4.61
CA LYS A 212 22.27 -10.95 5.32
C LYS A 212 20.90 -10.97 4.64
N PHE A 213 20.69 -10.18 3.58
CA PHE A 213 19.36 -10.05 2.96
C PHE A 213 18.83 -11.39 2.39
N PRO A 214 19.64 -12.19 1.66
CA PRO A 214 19.18 -13.49 1.17
C PRO A 214 18.74 -14.43 2.30
N ASP A 215 19.53 -14.52 3.38
CA ASP A 215 19.21 -15.39 4.53
C ASP A 215 17.94 -14.95 5.25
N PHE A 216 17.79 -13.65 5.47
CA PHE A 216 16.57 -13.09 6.05
C PHE A 216 15.35 -13.39 5.19
N VAL A 217 15.44 -13.20 3.86
CA VAL A 217 14.34 -13.47 2.94
C VAL A 217 14.00 -14.96 2.90
N HIS A 218 15.00 -15.84 2.86
CA HIS A 218 14.76 -17.30 2.95
C HIS A 218 14.05 -17.68 4.25
N ALA A 219 14.44 -17.07 5.37
CA ALA A 219 13.82 -17.35 6.67
C ALA A 219 12.35 -16.92 6.75
N VAL A 220 11.99 -15.79 6.12
CA VAL A 220 10.63 -15.23 6.19
C VAL A 220 9.68 -15.79 5.14
N LYS A 221 10.20 -16.29 4.01
CA LYS A 221 9.41 -16.90 2.93
C LYS A 221 8.87 -18.29 3.34
N PRO A 222 7.96 -18.87 2.55
CA PRO A 222 7.49 -20.24 2.78
C PRO A 222 8.64 -21.23 2.96
N GLU A 223 8.51 -22.15 3.89
CA GLU A 223 9.53 -23.18 4.16
C GLU A 223 9.74 -24.06 2.91
N PRO A 224 11.00 -24.40 2.54
CA PRO A 224 11.32 -24.92 1.22
C PRO A 224 10.79 -26.33 0.95
N HIS A 225 10.52 -27.13 2.00
CA HIS A 225 10.09 -28.53 1.83
C HIS A 225 8.58 -28.69 1.56
N TRP A 226 7.75 -27.70 1.90
CA TRP A 226 6.29 -27.78 1.74
C TRP A 226 5.61 -26.48 1.27
N ALA A 227 6.38 -25.40 1.08
CA ALA A 227 5.92 -24.10 0.60
C ALA A 227 4.81 -23.45 1.47
N ILE A 228 4.87 -23.63 2.79
CA ILE A 228 3.97 -23.06 3.80
C ILE A 228 4.82 -22.27 4.82
N PRO A 229 4.28 -21.18 5.39
CA PRO A 229 3.02 -20.49 5.10
C PRO A 229 3.13 -19.49 3.93
N GLN A 230 2.01 -19.11 3.34
CA GLN A 230 1.96 -18.07 2.32
C GLN A 230 1.69 -16.71 2.95
N GLY A 231 2.70 -15.82 2.94
CA GLY A 231 2.58 -14.44 3.38
C GLY A 231 2.34 -14.25 4.88
N GLN A 232 2.94 -15.09 5.72
CA GLN A 232 2.85 -15.00 7.18
C GLN A 232 4.22 -15.22 7.81
N SER A 233 4.49 -14.53 8.93
CA SER A 233 5.70 -14.69 9.75
C SER A 233 5.57 -15.75 10.86
N ALA A 234 4.38 -16.31 11.09
CA ALA A 234 4.08 -17.23 12.16
C ALA A 234 4.52 -18.66 11.85
N HIS A 235 5.83 -18.90 11.73
CA HIS A 235 6.43 -20.21 11.46
C HIS A 235 7.88 -20.30 11.95
N ASP A 236 8.41 -21.52 12.02
CA ASP A 236 9.68 -21.83 12.67
C ASP A 236 10.87 -21.07 12.08
N THR A 237 11.04 -21.04 10.76
CA THR A 237 12.27 -20.49 10.14
C THR A 237 12.43 -19.00 10.36
N PHE A 238 11.33 -18.24 10.32
CA PHE A 238 11.39 -16.81 10.63
C PHE A 238 11.83 -16.56 12.07
N TRP A 239 11.17 -17.21 13.02
CA TRP A 239 11.46 -17.01 14.44
C TRP A 239 12.79 -17.62 14.87
N ASP A 240 13.26 -18.67 14.21
CA ASP A 240 14.61 -19.19 14.40
C ASP A 240 15.66 -18.13 14.04
N TYR A 241 15.54 -17.54 12.84
CA TYR A 241 16.41 -16.45 12.39
C TYR A 241 16.39 -15.26 13.35
N VAL A 242 15.19 -14.78 13.72
CA VAL A 242 15.01 -13.67 14.67
C VAL A 242 15.72 -13.97 16.00
N SER A 243 15.55 -15.17 16.55
CA SER A 243 16.14 -15.58 17.82
C SER A 243 17.67 -15.62 17.83
N LEU A 244 18.29 -15.77 16.64
CA LEU A 244 19.75 -15.86 16.45
C LEU A 244 20.37 -14.55 15.92
N GLN A 245 19.55 -13.62 15.46
CA GLN A 245 19.96 -12.31 14.92
C GLN A 245 19.27 -11.17 15.66
N PRO A 246 19.77 -10.76 16.84
CA PRO A 246 19.10 -9.77 17.69
C PRO A 246 18.94 -8.38 17.03
N GLU A 247 19.73 -8.05 16.02
CA GLU A 247 19.57 -6.83 15.23
C GLU A 247 18.18 -6.70 14.58
N THR A 248 17.46 -7.84 14.39
CA THR A 248 16.12 -7.86 13.80
C THR A 248 15.03 -7.34 14.73
N LEU A 249 15.28 -7.37 16.03
CA LEU A 249 14.26 -7.17 17.07
C LEU A 249 13.58 -5.82 16.99
N HIS A 250 14.30 -4.76 16.62
CA HIS A 250 13.68 -3.44 16.51
C HIS A 250 12.56 -3.43 15.46
N ASN A 251 12.84 -3.89 14.25
CA ASN A 251 11.81 -3.95 13.21
C ASN A 251 10.75 -5.03 13.47
N VAL A 252 11.11 -6.11 14.18
CA VAL A 252 10.13 -7.11 14.66
C VAL A 252 9.12 -6.50 15.63
N MET A 253 9.56 -5.63 16.56
CA MET A 253 8.64 -4.91 17.44
C MET A 253 7.65 -4.04 16.64
N TRP A 254 8.10 -3.36 15.59
CA TRP A 254 7.24 -2.61 14.69
C TRP A 254 6.24 -3.53 13.95
N ALA A 255 6.69 -4.67 13.45
CA ALA A 255 5.85 -5.64 12.76
C ALA A 255 4.78 -6.27 13.68
N MET A 256 5.13 -6.49 14.96
CA MET A 256 4.21 -7.03 15.96
C MET A 256 3.28 -5.98 16.55
N SER A 257 3.52 -4.70 16.32
CA SER A 257 2.64 -3.61 16.73
C SER A 257 1.44 -3.45 15.78
N ASP A 258 0.58 -2.49 16.09
CA ASP A 258 -0.55 -2.10 15.25
C ASP A 258 -0.12 -1.58 13.87
N ARG A 259 1.13 -1.13 13.72
CA ARG A 259 1.71 -0.70 12.44
C ARG A 259 1.86 -1.86 11.44
N GLY A 260 1.91 -3.11 11.91
CA GLY A 260 1.91 -4.31 11.06
C GLY A 260 0.55 -4.65 10.44
N ILE A 261 -0.53 -4.02 10.88
CA ILE A 261 -1.91 -4.23 10.40
C ILE A 261 -2.63 -2.89 10.13
N PRO A 262 -2.10 -2.04 9.23
CA PRO A 262 -2.70 -0.74 8.96
C PRO A 262 -4.14 -0.88 8.45
N ARG A 263 -4.99 0.09 8.80
CA ARG A 263 -6.39 0.10 8.33
C ARG A 263 -6.49 0.26 6.82
N SER A 264 -5.60 1.06 6.24
CA SER A 264 -5.57 1.41 4.83
C SER A 264 -4.17 1.90 4.46
N TYR A 265 -3.82 1.86 3.17
CA TYR A 265 -2.62 2.54 2.69
C TYR A 265 -2.66 4.04 2.97
N ARG A 266 -3.84 4.66 2.94
CA ARG A 266 -4.04 6.10 3.20
C ARG A 266 -3.77 6.52 4.65
N THR A 267 -3.76 5.57 5.58
CA THR A 267 -3.64 5.80 7.03
C THR A 267 -2.36 5.24 7.64
N MET A 268 -1.35 4.98 6.83
CA MET A 268 -0.03 4.55 7.29
C MET A 268 1.04 5.60 6.99
N GLU A 269 2.01 5.74 7.86
CA GLU A 269 3.22 6.51 7.62
C GLU A 269 4.15 5.78 6.65
N GLY A 270 5.05 6.52 6.01
CA GLY A 270 6.12 5.97 5.20
C GLY A 270 7.48 6.54 5.61
N PHE A 271 8.56 5.76 5.41
CA PHE A 271 9.90 6.13 5.84
C PHE A 271 10.92 5.72 4.78
N GLY A 272 11.92 6.58 4.56
CA GLY A 272 13.02 6.30 3.65
C GLY A 272 14.03 5.28 4.19
N ILE A 273 13.96 4.94 5.47
CA ILE A 273 14.80 4.00 6.22
C ILE A 273 16.24 4.51 6.39
N HIS A 274 16.96 4.71 5.29
CA HIS A 274 18.37 5.10 5.29
C HIS A 274 18.58 6.58 5.55
N THR A 275 19.77 6.90 6.04
CA THR A 275 20.30 8.25 6.00
C THR A 275 20.87 8.51 4.62
N PHE A 276 20.42 9.59 3.97
CA PHE A 276 20.96 10.11 2.71
C PHE A 276 21.65 11.44 2.96
N ARG A 277 22.27 12.02 1.94
CA ARG A 277 22.80 13.39 1.95
C ARG A 277 21.97 14.29 1.05
N MET A 278 21.69 15.49 1.53
CA MET A 278 21.25 16.63 0.73
C MET A 278 22.42 17.59 0.55
N ILE A 279 22.62 18.07 -0.69
CA ILE A 279 23.77 18.91 -1.02
C ILE A 279 23.23 20.18 -1.66
N ASN A 280 23.56 21.35 -1.05
CA ASN A 280 23.13 22.64 -1.57
C ASN A 280 24.03 23.14 -2.72
N ALA A 281 23.73 24.33 -3.24
CA ALA A 281 24.46 24.94 -4.33
C ALA A 281 25.93 25.27 -3.98
N ASP A 282 26.26 25.45 -2.70
CA ASP A 282 27.61 25.72 -2.20
C ASP A 282 28.40 24.43 -1.92
N GLY A 283 27.81 23.24 -2.18
CA GLY A 283 28.42 21.94 -1.93
C GLY A 283 28.36 21.51 -0.46
N LYS A 284 27.62 22.23 0.40
CA LYS A 284 27.42 21.85 1.80
C LYS A 284 26.47 20.64 1.88
N ALA A 285 26.92 19.58 2.54
CA ALA A 285 26.13 18.39 2.79
C ALA A 285 25.36 18.48 4.13
N THR A 286 24.19 17.85 4.16
CA THR A 286 23.36 17.69 5.35
C THR A 286 22.77 16.28 5.30
N PHE A 287 22.88 15.51 6.38
CA PHE A 287 22.22 14.22 6.48
C PHE A 287 20.71 14.39 6.58
N VAL A 288 19.99 13.49 5.91
CA VAL A 288 18.52 13.53 5.86
C VAL A 288 17.93 12.15 6.07
N ARG A 289 16.85 12.09 6.87
CA ARG A 289 15.90 10.99 6.88
C ARG A 289 14.54 11.47 6.38
N PHE A 290 13.94 10.69 5.46
CA PHE A 290 12.67 11.03 4.80
C PHE A 290 11.50 10.35 5.51
N HIS A 291 10.42 11.09 5.69
CA HIS A 291 9.17 10.64 6.28
C HIS A 291 7.99 11.00 5.38
N TRP A 292 6.99 10.12 5.31
CA TRP A 292 5.67 10.42 4.78
C TRP A 292 4.66 10.39 5.92
N LYS A 293 3.99 11.50 6.16
CA LYS A 293 2.97 11.64 7.20
C LYS A 293 1.59 11.74 6.54
N PRO A 294 0.67 10.77 6.77
CA PRO A 294 -0.65 10.78 6.13
C PRO A 294 -1.53 11.90 6.69
N LEU A 295 -2.17 12.68 5.81
CA LEU A 295 -3.14 13.71 6.22
C LEU A 295 -4.50 13.11 6.60
N ALA A 296 -4.75 11.85 6.25
CA ALA A 296 -5.91 11.10 6.71
C ALA A 296 -5.79 10.64 8.18
N GLY A 297 -4.67 10.94 8.84
CA GLY A 297 -4.34 10.43 10.16
C GLY A 297 -3.86 8.97 10.13
N LYS A 298 -3.32 8.51 11.24
CA LYS A 298 -2.84 7.13 11.42
C LYS A 298 -3.97 6.25 11.93
N ALA A 299 -4.09 5.04 11.40
CA ALA A 299 -5.09 4.08 11.85
C ALA A 299 -4.68 2.64 11.58
N SER A 300 -5.04 1.74 12.51
CA SER A 300 -4.85 0.30 12.37
C SER A 300 -6.18 -0.46 12.46
N MET A 301 -6.14 -1.72 12.07
CA MET A 301 -7.17 -2.71 12.40
C MET A 301 -6.92 -3.30 13.79
N VAL A 302 -7.90 -4.04 14.33
CA VAL A 302 -7.64 -5.02 15.40
C VAL A 302 -7.29 -6.36 14.74
N TRP A 303 -6.58 -7.25 15.46
CA TRP A 303 -6.08 -8.49 14.87
C TRP A 303 -7.18 -9.43 14.36
N ASP A 304 -8.27 -9.61 15.10
CA ASP A 304 -9.42 -10.41 14.66
C ASP A 304 -10.05 -9.87 13.36
N GLU A 305 -10.15 -8.54 13.24
CA GLU A 305 -10.64 -7.86 12.03
C GLU A 305 -9.72 -8.15 10.84
N ALA A 306 -8.40 -7.99 11.02
CA ALA A 306 -7.41 -8.23 9.97
C ALA A 306 -7.44 -9.67 9.45
N GLN A 307 -7.53 -10.66 10.37
CA GLN A 307 -7.63 -12.08 10.00
C GLN A 307 -8.91 -12.42 9.25
N LYS A 308 -10.06 -11.92 9.71
CA LYS A 308 -11.35 -12.13 9.04
C LYS A 308 -11.38 -11.48 7.67
N LEU A 309 -10.85 -10.27 7.56
CA LEU A 309 -10.79 -9.53 6.31
C LEU A 309 -9.91 -10.24 5.27
N THR A 310 -8.80 -10.87 5.70
CA THR A 310 -7.98 -11.73 4.83
C THR A 310 -8.79 -12.80 4.10
N GLY A 311 -9.81 -13.37 4.74
CA GLY A 311 -10.68 -14.38 4.13
C GLY A 311 -11.92 -13.81 3.40
N ARG A 312 -12.43 -12.66 3.85
CA ARG A 312 -13.64 -12.04 3.29
C ARG A 312 -13.37 -11.17 2.08
N ASP A 313 -12.29 -10.40 2.13
CA ASP A 313 -11.81 -9.54 1.04
C ASP A 313 -10.27 -9.47 1.04
N PRO A 314 -9.60 -10.45 0.43
CA PRO A 314 -8.13 -10.48 0.37
C PRO A 314 -7.54 -9.26 -0.36
N ASP A 315 -8.34 -8.55 -1.16
CA ASP A 315 -7.96 -7.37 -1.94
C ASP A 315 -8.32 -6.04 -1.26
N PHE A 316 -8.63 -6.05 0.03
CA PHE A 316 -9.23 -4.91 0.73
C PHE A 316 -8.42 -3.61 0.59
N HIS A 317 -7.11 -3.60 0.86
CA HIS A 317 -6.31 -2.39 0.74
C HIS A 317 -6.22 -1.89 -0.70
N ARG A 318 -6.14 -2.81 -1.66
CA ARG A 318 -6.13 -2.49 -3.09
C ARG A 318 -7.45 -1.86 -3.52
N ARG A 319 -8.58 -2.46 -3.11
CA ARG A 319 -9.92 -1.96 -3.40
C ARG A 319 -10.15 -0.59 -2.75
N GLU A 320 -9.80 -0.45 -1.47
CA GLU A 320 -9.99 0.78 -0.70
C GLU A 320 -9.23 1.96 -1.31
N LEU A 321 -7.97 1.75 -1.72
CA LEU A 321 -7.18 2.76 -2.41
C LEU A 321 -7.82 3.18 -3.74
N TRP A 322 -8.25 2.20 -4.53
CA TRP A 322 -8.91 2.43 -5.81
C TRP A 322 -10.21 3.23 -5.64
N GLU A 323 -11.10 2.74 -4.79
CA GLU A 323 -12.40 3.36 -4.53
C GLU A 323 -12.27 4.77 -3.96
N ALA A 324 -11.31 5.01 -3.07
CA ALA A 324 -11.05 6.35 -2.53
C ALA A 324 -10.64 7.35 -3.61
N ILE A 325 -9.76 6.96 -4.53
CA ILE A 325 -9.33 7.81 -5.65
C ILE A 325 -10.52 8.06 -6.60
N GLU A 326 -11.30 7.05 -6.95
CA GLU A 326 -12.49 7.20 -7.80
C GLU A 326 -13.55 8.12 -7.13
N ALA A 327 -13.68 8.03 -5.82
CA ALA A 327 -14.59 8.89 -5.04
C ALA A 327 -14.10 10.35 -4.92
N GLY A 328 -12.84 10.62 -5.27
CA GLY A 328 -12.21 11.93 -5.10
C GLY A 328 -11.64 12.17 -3.70
N ASP A 329 -11.60 11.16 -2.84
CA ASP A 329 -10.93 11.18 -1.54
C ASP A 329 -9.45 10.84 -1.69
N PHE A 330 -8.76 11.72 -2.36
CA PHE A 330 -7.37 11.50 -2.71
C PHE A 330 -6.49 11.26 -1.49
N PRO A 331 -5.67 10.19 -1.48
CA PRO A 331 -4.63 10.03 -0.48
C PRO A 331 -3.65 11.21 -0.50
N GLU A 332 -3.44 11.82 0.65
CA GLU A 332 -2.55 12.96 0.80
C GLU A 332 -1.51 12.68 1.88
N TYR A 333 -0.25 13.00 1.58
CA TYR A 333 0.86 12.82 2.51
C TYR A 333 1.74 14.05 2.53
N GLU A 334 2.24 14.41 3.71
CA GLU A 334 3.29 15.41 3.84
C GLU A 334 4.67 14.76 3.85
N LEU A 335 5.57 15.28 3.02
CA LEU A 335 6.98 14.94 3.10
C LEU A 335 7.58 15.62 4.32
N GLY A 336 8.15 14.83 5.20
CA GLY A 336 8.88 15.28 6.39
C GLY A 336 10.37 14.97 6.25
N LEU A 337 11.20 15.85 6.76
CA LEU A 337 12.65 15.71 6.80
C LEU A 337 13.16 15.81 8.23
N GLN A 338 13.98 14.86 8.66
CA GLN A 338 14.88 15.04 9.79
C GLN A 338 16.25 15.41 9.23
N LEU A 339 16.78 16.55 9.63
CA LEU A 339 18.02 17.13 9.10
C LEU A 339 19.07 17.20 10.19
N ILE A 340 20.26 16.69 9.89
CA ILE A 340 21.40 16.66 10.80
C ILE A 340 22.61 17.22 10.04
N ALA A 341 23.30 18.18 10.65
CA ALA A 341 24.53 18.71 10.08
C ALA A 341 25.59 17.60 9.98
N GLU A 342 26.41 17.61 8.92
CA GLU A 342 27.41 16.55 8.70
C GLU A 342 28.41 16.47 9.86
N GLU A 343 28.74 17.59 10.48
CA GLU A 343 29.59 17.69 11.68
C GLU A 343 28.99 17.04 12.94
N ASP A 344 27.67 16.81 12.96
CA ASP A 344 26.92 16.16 14.05
C ASP A 344 26.75 14.63 13.84
N GLU A 345 27.44 14.01 12.88
CA GLU A 345 27.33 12.56 12.57
C GLU A 345 27.43 11.67 13.82
N PHE A 346 28.35 11.99 14.72
CA PHE A 346 28.62 11.21 15.93
C PHE A 346 28.07 11.84 17.22
N LYS A 347 27.05 12.69 17.11
CA LYS A 347 26.45 13.39 18.24
C LYS A 347 25.62 12.48 19.14
N PHE A 348 25.04 11.43 18.59
CA PHE A 348 24.16 10.51 19.29
C PHE A 348 24.91 9.30 19.82
N ASP A 349 24.32 8.57 20.77
CA ASP A 349 24.84 7.31 21.29
C ASP A 349 24.53 6.10 20.38
N PHE A 350 24.01 6.35 19.18
CA PHE A 350 23.75 5.37 18.13
C PHE A 350 24.31 5.88 16.80
N ASP A 351 24.61 4.96 15.89
CA ASP A 351 25.14 5.27 14.58
C ASP A 351 24.01 5.63 13.59
N LEU A 352 24.12 6.80 12.95
CA LEU A 352 23.16 7.27 11.95
C LEU A 352 23.10 6.39 10.69
N LEU A 353 24.14 5.60 10.43
CA LEU A 353 24.28 4.72 9.29
C LEU A 353 23.79 3.28 9.59
N ASP A 354 23.39 3.02 10.84
CA ASP A 354 22.76 1.75 11.20
C ASP A 354 21.28 1.75 10.80
N PRO A 355 20.86 0.97 9.77
CA PRO A 355 19.48 0.97 9.29
C PRO A 355 18.48 0.33 10.28
N THR A 356 18.96 -0.23 11.40
CA THR A 356 18.10 -0.73 12.49
C THR A 356 17.83 0.33 13.57
N LYS A 357 18.40 1.52 13.44
CA LYS A 357 18.24 2.65 14.36
C LYS A 357 17.36 3.74 13.73
N LEU A 358 16.42 4.25 14.50
CA LEU A 358 15.67 5.46 14.15
C LEU A 358 16.27 6.69 14.83
N ILE A 359 15.94 7.86 14.33
CA ILE A 359 16.22 9.12 15.01
C ILE A 359 14.91 9.54 15.69
N PRO A 360 14.85 9.57 17.05
CA PRO A 360 13.66 10.02 17.76
C PRO A 360 13.26 11.45 17.38
N GLU A 361 11.95 11.70 17.17
CA GLU A 361 11.46 13.04 16.83
C GLU A 361 11.67 14.04 17.98
N GLU A 362 11.77 13.57 19.22
CA GLU A 362 12.15 14.38 20.38
C GLU A 362 13.60 14.91 20.31
N LEU A 363 14.51 14.22 19.61
CA LEU A 363 15.90 14.66 19.41
C LEU A 363 16.06 15.52 18.16
N VAL A 364 15.41 15.10 17.07
CA VAL A 364 15.44 15.81 15.79
C VAL A 364 14.02 15.86 15.23
N PRO A 365 13.32 16.98 15.41
CA PRO A 365 11.93 17.10 14.92
C PRO A 365 11.80 16.95 13.40
N VAL A 366 10.72 16.31 12.96
CA VAL A 366 10.39 16.16 11.55
C VAL A 366 9.83 17.48 10.99
N GLN A 367 10.54 18.08 10.06
CA GLN A 367 10.11 19.29 9.34
C GLN A 367 9.21 18.92 8.16
N ARG A 368 7.96 19.38 8.14
CA ARG A 368 7.02 19.20 7.01
C ARG A 368 7.38 20.16 5.88
N VAL A 369 7.74 19.65 4.72
CA VAL A 369 8.35 20.47 3.64
C VAL A 369 7.58 20.47 2.34
N GLY A 370 6.60 19.60 2.15
CA GLY A 370 5.80 19.55 0.95
C GLY A 370 4.67 18.53 1.05
N LYS A 371 3.80 18.50 0.05
CA LYS A 371 2.63 17.64 -0.01
C LYS A 371 2.61 16.80 -1.29
N MET A 372 2.32 15.53 -1.14
CA MET A 372 2.00 14.60 -2.21
C MET A 372 0.49 14.30 -2.21
N VAL A 373 -0.11 14.29 -3.39
CA VAL A 373 -1.52 13.93 -3.62
C VAL A 373 -1.58 12.82 -4.65
N LEU A 374 -2.25 11.72 -4.35
CA LEU A 374 -2.48 10.62 -5.27
C LEU A 374 -3.90 10.74 -5.83
N ASN A 375 -4.02 11.19 -7.08
CA ASN A 375 -5.30 11.63 -7.64
C ASN A 375 -5.76 10.83 -8.87
N ARG A 376 -5.05 9.75 -9.22
CA ARG A 376 -5.41 8.93 -10.36
C ARG A 376 -4.99 7.49 -10.21
N ASN A 377 -5.92 6.57 -10.49
CA ASN A 377 -5.64 5.15 -10.60
C ASN A 377 -4.87 4.82 -11.90
N PRO A 378 -4.06 3.73 -11.93
CA PRO A 378 -3.48 3.21 -13.16
C PRO A 378 -4.58 2.80 -14.15
N ASP A 379 -4.34 2.98 -15.44
CA ASP A 379 -5.25 2.48 -16.49
C ASP A 379 -5.10 0.96 -16.70
N ASN A 380 -3.88 0.45 -16.51
CA ASN A 380 -3.60 -0.98 -16.64
C ASN A 380 -2.65 -1.46 -15.54
N PHE A 381 -3.11 -2.44 -14.78
CA PHE A 381 -2.36 -2.97 -13.64
C PHE A 381 -1.00 -3.57 -14.03
N PHE A 382 -0.95 -4.36 -15.12
CA PHE A 382 0.30 -4.97 -15.56
C PHE A 382 1.28 -3.92 -16.09
N SER A 383 0.83 -3.09 -17.02
CA SER A 383 1.69 -2.13 -17.71
C SER A 383 2.30 -1.08 -16.78
N GLU A 384 1.56 -0.70 -15.74
CA GLU A 384 1.96 0.37 -14.83
C GLU A 384 2.44 -0.14 -13.47
N ASN A 385 1.68 -1.03 -12.80
CA ASN A 385 2.05 -1.50 -11.47
C ASN A 385 3.03 -2.70 -11.48
N GLU A 386 2.85 -3.67 -12.40
CA GLU A 386 3.77 -4.81 -12.46
C GLU A 386 5.11 -4.44 -13.11
N GLN A 387 5.10 -3.61 -14.14
CA GLN A 387 6.32 -3.26 -14.88
C GLN A 387 7.10 -2.08 -14.27
N VAL A 388 6.57 -1.36 -13.27
CA VAL A 388 7.35 -0.29 -12.64
C VAL A 388 8.60 -0.84 -11.94
N ALA A 389 9.73 -0.17 -12.19
CA ALA A 389 11.03 -0.46 -11.62
C ALA A 389 11.46 0.67 -10.68
N PHE A 390 11.45 0.42 -9.38
CA PHE A 390 12.01 1.33 -8.39
C PHE A 390 13.46 0.98 -8.10
N HIS A 391 14.28 2.00 -7.81
CA HIS A 391 15.68 1.81 -7.47
C HIS A 391 16.19 2.90 -6.53
N PRO A 392 16.67 2.59 -5.31
CA PRO A 392 17.18 3.61 -4.39
C PRO A 392 18.41 4.35 -4.93
N GLY A 393 19.04 3.84 -5.97
CA GLY A 393 20.13 4.50 -6.70
C GLY A 393 19.68 5.53 -7.75
N HIS A 394 18.36 5.65 -8.01
CA HIS A 394 17.85 6.74 -8.82
C HIS A 394 17.83 8.01 -7.96
N ILE A 395 18.83 8.84 -8.13
CA ILE A 395 19.00 10.14 -7.47
C ILE A 395 19.21 11.23 -8.49
N VAL A 396 19.06 12.48 -8.07
CA VAL A 396 19.26 13.67 -8.89
C VAL A 396 20.31 14.58 -8.26
N PRO A 397 20.91 15.54 -9.00
CA PRO A 397 21.83 16.50 -8.42
C PRO A 397 21.27 17.15 -7.16
N GLY A 398 22.04 17.20 -6.09
CA GLY A 398 21.61 17.70 -4.77
C GLY A 398 21.19 16.63 -3.77
N LEU A 399 21.23 15.35 -4.17
CA LEU A 399 21.07 14.18 -3.30
C LEU A 399 22.27 13.25 -3.47
N ASP A 400 22.68 12.55 -2.41
CA ASP A 400 23.73 11.53 -2.48
C ASP A 400 23.56 10.46 -1.40
N PHE A 401 24.34 9.42 -1.51
CA PHE A 401 24.33 8.25 -0.63
C PHE A 401 25.19 8.47 0.60
N THR A 402 25.06 7.53 1.53
CA THR A 402 25.94 7.37 2.69
C THR A 402 26.59 6.00 2.68
N ASN A 403 27.49 5.76 3.64
CA ASN A 403 28.18 4.48 3.81
C ASN A 403 27.33 3.43 4.57
N ASP A 404 26.01 3.59 4.67
CA ASP A 404 25.10 2.57 5.19
C ASP A 404 25.26 1.26 4.40
N PRO A 405 25.71 0.15 5.02
CA PRO A 405 26.06 -1.08 4.31
C PRO A 405 24.86 -1.79 3.70
N LEU A 406 23.66 -1.56 4.24
CA LEU A 406 22.41 -2.06 3.64
C LEU A 406 22.06 -1.23 2.40
N LEU A 407 22.16 0.10 2.46
CA LEU A 407 21.92 0.98 1.31
C LEU A 407 22.85 0.63 0.16
N GLN A 408 24.15 0.49 0.42
CA GLN A 408 25.15 0.17 -0.60
C GLN A 408 24.82 -1.14 -1.34
N GLY A 409 24.38 -2.18 -0.64
CA GLY A 409 23.94 -3.43 -1.28
C GLY A 409 22.67 -3.29 -2.11
N ARG A 410 21.75 -2.41 -1.69
CA ARG A 410 20.53 -2.10 -2.46
C ARG A 410 20.84 -1.44 -3.81
N LEU A 411 21.93 -0.65 -3.91
CA LEU A 411 22.33 0.01 -5.15
C LEU A 411 22.70 -0.98 -6.25
N PHE A 412 23.12 -2.19 -5.90
CA PHE A 412 23.34 -3.27 -6.86
C PHE A 412 22.06 -4.11 -7.09
N SER A 413 21.43 -4.58 -6.01
CA SER A 413 20.36 -5.59 -6.05
C SER A 413 19.17 -5.16 -6.91
N TYR A 414 18.77 -3.89 -6.86
CA TYR A 414 17.58 -3.41 -7.59
C TYR A 414 17.78 -3.39 -9.11
N THR A 415 18.98 -3.10 -9.60
CA THR A 415 19.29 -3.24 -11.04
C THR A 415 19.32 -4.70 -11.45
N ASP A 416 20.02 -5.53 -10.68
CA ASP A 416 20.21 -6.96 -10.97
C ASP A 416 18.87 -7.69 -11.13
N THR A 417 17.97 -7.54 -10.17
CA THR A 417 16.64 -8.17 -10.23
C THR A 417 15.77 -7.64 -11.37
N GLN A 418 15.86 -6.34 -11.74
CA GLN A 418 15.08 -5.76 -12.83
C GLN A 418 15.48 -6.32 -14.19
N ILE A 419 16.75 -6.58 -14.44
CA ILE A 419 17.24 -7.17 -15.70
C ILE A 419 16.52 -8.49 -15.97
N SER A 420 16.45 -9.38 -15.00
CA SER A 420 15.76 -10.66 -15.14
C SER A 420 14.24 -10.50 -15.20
N ARG A 421 13.68 -9.70 -14.30
CA ARG A 421 12.22 -9.58 -14.15
C ARG A 421 11.57 -8.87 -15.35
N LEU A 422 12.20 -7.87 -15.91
CA LEU A 422 11.68 -7.03 -17.00
C LEU A 422 12.28 -7.31 -18.37
N GLY A 423 13.09 -8.37 -18.47
CA GLY A 423 13.51 -8.94 -19.76
C GLY A 423 14.69 -8.25 -20.43
N GLY A 424 15.56 -7.55 -19.70
CA GLY A 424 16.78 -6.99 -20.24
C GLY A 424 17.18 -5.62 -19.68
N PRO A 425 18.32 -5.08 -20.12
CA PRO A 425 18.87 -3.83 -19.59
C PRO A 425 18.07 -2.59 -19.98
N ASN A 426 17.22 -2.67 -20.99
CA ASN A 426 16.41 -1.55 -21.49
C ASN A 426 15.07 -1.38 -20.76
N PHE A 427 14.93 -1.91 -19.54
CA PHE A 427 13.68 -1.78 -18.78
C PHE A 427 13.32 -0.32 -18.45
N HIS A 428 14.25 0.60 -18.50
CA HIS A 428 14.00 2.04 -18.39
C HIS A 428 13.20 2.61 -19.58
N GLU A 429 13.13 1.91 -20.72
CA GLU A 429 12.33 2.31 -21.87
C GLU A 429 10.86 1.87 -21.77
N ILE A 430 10.49 1.01 -20.82
CA ILE A 430 9.09 0.69 -20.52
C ILE A 430 8.40 2.00 -20.12
N PRO A 431 7.24 2.34 -20.69
CA PRO A 431 6.63 3.66 -20.56
C PRO A 431 6.56 4.20 -19.13
N ILE A 432 6.15 3.36 -18.15
CA ILE A 432 6.07 3.80 -16.74
C ILE A 432 7.44 4.16 -16.14
N ASN A 433 8.52 3.56 -16.65
CA ASN A 433 9.88 3.76 -16.13
C ASN A 433 10.62 4.90 -16.83
N ARG A 434 10.13 5.40 -17.98
CA ARG A 434 10.78 6.49 -18.70
C ARG A 434 10.79 7.77 -17.89
N PRO A 435 11.89 8.53 -17.83
CA PRO A 435 11.90 9.89 -17.31
C PRO A 435 11.01 10.81 -18.16
N THR A 436 10.59 11.94 -17.59
CA THR A 436 9.90 13.00 -18.34
C THR A 436 10.87 13.97 -18.99
N CYS A 437 12.08 14.08 -18.47
CA CYS A 437 13.16 14.83 -19.10
C CYS A 437 13.84 14.02 -20.20
N PRO A 438 14.45 14.67 -21.21
CA PRO A 438 15.26 13.98 -22.22
C PRO A 438 16.45 13.25 -21.58
N TYR A 439 16.74 12.05 -22.06
CA TYR A 439 17.95 11.31 -21.68
C TYR A 439 18.74 10.90 -22.93
N HIS A 440 20.05 11.08 -22.89
CA HIS A 440 20.98 10.75 -23.96
C HIS A 440 22.26 10.17 -23.37
N ASN A 441 22.71 9.04 -23.88
CA ASN A 441 23.92 8.37 -23.46
C ASN A 441 24.53 7.54 -24.62
N PHE A 442 25.60 6.82 -24.35
CA PHE A 442 26.23 5.91 -25.31
C PHE A 442 25.87 4.44 -25.13
N GLN A 443 24.88 4.14 -24.28
CA GLN A 443 24.35 2.79 -24.12
C GLN A 443 23.55 2.42 -25.37
N ARG A 444 23.81 1.24 -25.90
CA ARG A 444 23.22 0.79 -27.16
C ARG A 444 22.81 -0.66 -27.08
N ASP A 445 21.88 -1.02 -27.95
CA ASP A 445 21.48 -2.40 -28.21
C ASP A 445 20.85 -3.11 -26.99
N GLY A 446 20.87 -4.43 -26.97
CA GLY A 446 20.28 -5.24 -25.92
C GLY A 446 18.79 -5.53 -26.16
N MET A 447 18.23 -6.45 -25.37
CA MET A 447 16.85 -6.89 -25.49
C MET A 447 15.89 -5.72 -25.26
N HIS A 448 14.85 -5.68 -26.10
CA HIS A 448 13.76 -4.69 -26.01
C HIS A 448 14.21 -3.23 -26.18
N ARG A 449 15.31 -2.98 -26.90
CA ARG A 449 15.67 -1.62 -27.32
C ARG A 449 14.57 -1.06 -28.20
N MET A 450 13.97 0.07 -27.80
CA MET A 450 12.82 0.69 -28.48
C MET A 450 13.21 2.03 -29.11
N ASP A 451 14.17 2.74 -28.55
CA ASP A 451 14.66 4.01 -29.08
C ASP A 451 15.57 3.78 -30.29
N ILE A 452 15.44 4.65 -31.29
CA ILE A 452 16.26 4.63 -32.51
C ILE A 452 17.33 5.71 -32.39
N ASP A 453 18.55 5.31 -32.04
CA ASP A 453 19.66 6.20 -31.93
C ASP A 453 20.19 6.55 -33.32
N THR A 454 20.25 7.83 -33.65
CA THR A 454 20.74 8.32 -34.95
C THR A 454 22.19 8.77 -34.91
N ASN A 455 22.83 8.79 -33.74
CA ASN A 455 24.21 9.18 -33.58
C ASN A 455 25.14 8.09 -34.13
N PRO A 456 26.07 8.42 -35.07
CA PRO A 456 27.01 7.46 -35.65
C PRO A 456 28.09 7.00 -34.67
N ALA A 457 28.31 7.70 -33.56
CA ALA A 457 29.24 7.33 -32.50
C ALA A 457 28.48 6.82 -31.25
N ASN A 458 28.86 5.66 -30.73
CA ASN A 458 28.37 5.08 -29.51
C ASN A 458 29.42 4.97 -28.39
N TYR A 459 30.39 5.87 -28.43
CA TYR A 459 31.53 5.91 -27.50
C TYR A 459 31.97 7.35 -27.25
N GLU A 460 32.60 7.57 -26.12
CA GLU A 460 33.24 8.83 -25.74
C GLU A 460 34.70 8.58 -25.35
N PRO A 461 35.66 9.46 -25.71
CA PRO A 461 35.51 10.64 -26.58
C PRO A 461 35.41 10.25 -28.05
N ASN A 462 34.71 11.05 -28.87
CA ASN A 462 34.65 10.88 -30.31
C ASN A 462 34.76 12.22 -31.05
N SER A 463 35.35 12.18 -32.26
CA SER A 463 35.39 13.31 -33.18
C SER A 463 34.37 13.22 -34.32
N ILE A 464 33.72 12.07 -34.47
CA ILE A 464 32.78 11.77 -35.57
C ILE A 464 31.51 12.60 -35.45
N ASN A 465 31.04 12.80 -34.21
CA ASN A 465 29.83 13.56 -33.91
C ASN A 465 30.10 14.68 -32.90
N ASP A 466 31.28 15.35 -33.04
CA ASP A 466 31.66 16.46 -32.15
C ASP A 466 31.53 16.13 -30.64
N ASN A 467 31.75 14.89 -30.28
CA ASN A 467 31.62 14.34 -28.93
C ASN A 467 30.22 14.52 -28.31
N TRP A 468 29.14 14.56 -29.11
CA TRP A 468 27.77 14.57 -28.58
C TRP A 468 27.22 13.14 -28.37
N PRO A 469 26.44 12.88 -27.28
CA PRO A 469 26.17 13.79 -26.14
C PRO A 469 27.43 14.03 -25.30
N ARG A 470 27.47 15.17 -24.58
CA ARG A 470 28.63 15.59 -23.78
C ARG A 470 28.32 15.61 -22.30
N GLU A 471 29.37 15.44 -21.49
CA GLU A 471 29.33 15.72 -20.05
C GLU A 471 28.83 17.15 -19.78
N THR A 472 28.08 17.31 -18.69
CA THR A 472 27.65 18.62 -18.21
C THR A 472 28.45 18.96 -16.96
N PRO A 473 29.20 20.04 -16.90
CA PRO A 473 29.93 20.44 -15.70
C PRO A 473 28.95 20.65 -14.51
N PRO A 474 29.42 20.41 -13.28
CA PRO A 474 28.64 20.73 -12.08
C PRO A 474 28.25 22.22 -12.06
N ALA A 475 27.02 22.52 -11.68
CA ALA A 475 26.52 23.88 -11.52
C ALA A 475 25.47 23.94 -10.39
N PRO A 476 25.19 25.13 -9.84
CA PRO A 476 24.16 25.30 -8.83
C PRO A 476 22.77 24.88 -9.29
N GLN A 477 22.47 25.06 -10.58
CA GLN A 477 21.22 24.67 -11.22
C GLN A 477 21.50 23.99 -12.56
N ARG A 478 20.78 22.92 -12.87
CA ARG A 478 20.88 22.17 -14.13
C ARG A 478 22.31 21.71 -14.46
N GLY A 479 23.15 21.54 -13.43
CA GLY A 479 24.50 20.98 -13.57
C GLY A 479 24.50 19.46 -13.62
N GLY A 480 25.60 18.87 -14.08
CA GLY A 480 25.84 17.45 -14.00
C GLY A 480 25.89 16.97 -12.53
N PHE A 481 25.56 15.70 -12.32
CA PHE A 481 25.72 15.07 -11.02
C PHE A 481 27.21 14.95 -10.68
N GLU A 482 27.55 15.27 -9.44
CA GLU A 482 28.86 15.07 -8.85
C GLU A 482 28.68 14.44 -7.48
N SER A 483 29.40 13.35 -7.22
CA SER A 483 29.37 12.71 -5.91
C SER A 483 30.00 13.59 -4.84
N HIS A 484 29.40 13.59 -3.65
CA HIS A 484 29.95 14.27 -2.49
C HIS A 484 31.35 13.73 -2.14
N GLN A 485 32.31 14.64 -1.98
CA GLN A 485 33.66 14.26 -1.63
C GLN A 485 33.77 13.97 -0.13
N GLU A 486 33.94 12.72 0.21
CA GLU A 486 34.07 12.24 1.58
C GLU A 486 35.46 11.62 1.80
N ARG A 487 36.09 11.96 2.93
CA ARG A 487 37.32 11.28 3.33
C ARG A 487 37.01 9.89 3.87
N VAL A 488 37.59 8.86 3.27
CA VAL A 488 37.55 7.49 3.77
C VAL A 488 38.89 7.10 4.36
N GLU A 489 38.90 6.64 5.62
CA GLU A 489 40.11 6.20 6.32
C GLU A 489 39.90 4.80 6.92
N GLY A 490 40.82 3.87 6.68
CA GLY A 490 40.77 2.52 7.24
C GLY A 490 41.39 1.44 6.35
N HIS A 491 41.35 0.22 6.85
CA HIS A 491 41.78 -0.98 6.13
C HIS A 491 40.59 -1.71 5.51
N LYS A 492 40.79 -2.40 4.39
CA LYS A 492 39.77 -3.32 3.86
C LYS A 492 39.67 -4.55 4.75
N ILE A 493 38.62 -4.62 5.55
CA ILE A 493 38.35 -5.70 6.51
C ILE A 493 36.94 -6.22 6.33
N ARG A 494 36.68 -7.44 6.86
CA ARG A 494 35.33 -8.03 6.91
C ARG A 494 34.91 -8.14 8.38
N GLU A 495 34.52 -7.00 8.93
CA GLU A 495 34.11 -6.88 10.32
C GLU A 495 32.91 -5.92 10.42
N ARG A 496 32.08 -6.13 11.44
CA ARG A 496 31.00 -5.20 11.80
C ARG A 496 31.56 -4.07 12.66
N SER A 497 31.09 -2.85 12.44
CA SER A 497 31.44 -1.74 13.33
C SER A 497 30.97 -2.02 14.75
N PRO A 498 31.78 -1.75 15.78
CA PRO A 498 31.32 -1.81 17.17
C PRO A 498 30.12 -0.89 17.46
N SER A 499 29.95 0.23 16.73
CA SER A 499 28.81 1.12 16.84
C SER A 499 27.47 0.46 16.48
N PHE A 500 27.50 -0.67 15.75
CA PHE A 500 26.34 -1.47 15.39
C PHE A 500 26.03 -2.58 16.41
N GLY A 501 26.73 -2.65 17.52
CA GLY A 501 26.66 -3.76 18.50
C GLY A 501 25.53 -3.66 19.53
N GLU A 502 24.80 -2.56 19.59
CA GLU A 502 23.67 -2.37 20.49
C GLU A 502 22.35 -2.74 19.76
N TYR A 503 21.51 -3.63 20.34
CA TYR A 503 20.32 -4.16 19.69
C TYR A 503 19.01 -3.93 20.47
N TYR A 504 19.04 -3.50 21.74
CA TYR A 504 17.88 -3.55 22.63
C TYR A 504 17.36 -2.17 23.07
N ALA A 505 18.17 -1.12 23.02
CA ALA A 505 17.77 0.21 23.48
C ALA A 505 16.64 0.81 22.64
N HIS A 506 16.75 0.76 21.31
CA HIS A 506 15.70 1.25 20.41
C HIS A 506 14.40 0.46 20.48
N PRO A 507 14.40 -0.91 20.45
CA PRO A 507 13.19 -1.68 20.72
C PRO A 507 12.55 -1.35 22.07
N ARG A 508 13.38 -1.10 23.12
CA ARG A 508 12.87 -0.68 24.42
C ARG A 508 12.24 0.71 24.37
N LEU A 509 12.87 1.70 23.72
CA LEU A 509 12.29 3.01 23.52
C LEU A 509 10.94 2.90 22.82
N PHE A 510 10.86 2.09 21.76
CA PHE A 510 9.61 1.81 21.05
C PHE A 510 8.54 1.23 21.98
N TRP A 511 8.87 0.17 22.74
CA TRP A 511 7.97 -0.47 23.70
C TRP A 511 7.43 0.50 24.75
N GLN A 512 8.31 1.27 25.36
CA GLN A 512 7.96 2.23 26.43
C GLN A 512 7.14 3.41 25.93
N SER A 513 7.22 3.73 24.63
CA SER A 513 6.49 4.80 23.99
C SER A 513 5.04 4.43 23.65
N GLN A 514 4.71 3.12 23.67
CA GLN A 514 3.37 2.65 23.35
C GLN A 514 2.37 2.91 24.48
N THR A 515 1.11 3.16 24.14
CA THR A 515 0.02 3.20 25.12
C THR A 515 -0.23 1.80 25.73
N PRO A 516 -0.91 1.69 26.87
CA PRO A 516 -1.15 0.38 27.50
C PRO A 516 -1.87 -0.64 26.59
N PHE A 517 -2.81 -0.21 25.76
CA PHE A 517 -3.50 -1.12 24.85
C PHE A 517 -2.62 -1.50 23.65
N GLU A 518 -1.77 -0.61 23.14
CA GLU A 518 -0.78 -0.94 22.11
C GLU A 518 0.25 -1.95 22.64
N GLN A 519 0.70 -1.79 23.89
CA GLN A 519 1.57 -2.79 24.54
C GLN A 519 0.88 -4.15 24.64
N GLN A 520 -0.40 -4.18 24.99
CA GLN A 520 -1.16 -5.45 25.02
C GLN A 520 -1.27 -6.08 23.63
N HIS A 521 -1.49 -5.27 22.57
CA HIS A 521 -1.52 -5.78 21.19
C HIS A 521 -0.18 -6.39 20.76
N ILE A 522 0.94 -5.81 21.18
CA ILE A 522 2.28 -6.37 20.93
C ILE A 522 2.44 -7.71 21.64
N ILE A 523 2.05 -7.81 22.92
CA ILE A 523 2.06 -9.06 23.67
C ILE A 523 1.23 -10.14 22.98
N ASP A 524 0.02 -9.78 22.56
CA ASP A 524 -0.91 -10.69 21.89
C ASP A 524 -0.35 -11.16 20.54
N ALA A 525 0.29 -10.25 19.77
CA ALA A 525 0.91 -10.58 18.50
C ALA A 525 2.08 -11.56 18.66
N PHE A 526 3.01 -11.31 19.59
CA PHE A 526 4.09 -12.26 19.89
C PHE A 526 3.54 -13.60 20.35
N SER A 527 2.54 -13.59 21.21
CA SER A 527 1.92 -14.82 21.73
C SER A 527 1.26 -15.64 20.62
N PHE A 528 0.56 -14.97 19.71
CA PHE A 528 -0.08 -15.61 18.54
C PHE A 528 0.95 -16.20 17.58
N GLU A 529 1.94 -15.42 17.19
CA GLU A 529 2.97 -15.83 16.23
C GLU A 529 3.81 -17.00 16.79
N LEU A 530 4.33 -16.83 17.99
CA LEU A 530 5.15 -17.85 18.65
C LEU A 530 4.36 -19.09 19.05
N GLY A 531 3.05 -18.94 19.29
CA GLY A 531 2.14 -20.07 19.53
C GLY A 531 2.04 -21.03 18.34
N LYS A 532 2.40 -20.59 17.13
CA LYS A 532 2.45 -21.44 15.92
C LYS A 532 3.82 -22.03 15.63
N VAL A 533 4.85 -21.60 16.33
CA VAL A 533 6.21 -22.15 16.21
C VAL A 533 6.23 -23.52 16.86
N ALA A 534 6.58 -24.57 16.11
CA ALA A 534 6.53 -25.94 16.59
C ALA A 534 7.66 -26.27 17.59
N ARG A 535 8.85 -25.69 17.38
CA ARG A 535 10.03 -25.99 18.18
C ARG A 535 10.12 -25.15 19.43
N ALA A 536 9.99 -25.76 20.61
CA ALA A 536 9.99 -25.09 21.92
C ALA A 536 11.23 -24.22 22.15
N TYR A 537 12.42 -24.72 21.80
CA TYR A 537 13.67 -24.01 22.01
C TYR A 537 13.78 -22.70 21.23
N ILE A 538 13.06 -22.56 20.08
CA ILE A 538 12.99 -21.28 19.34
C ILE A 538 12.16 -20.29 20.14
N ARG A 539 10.99 -20.71 20.65
CA ARG A 539 10.14 -19.86 21.50
C ARG A 539 10.87 -19.37 22.74
N GLU A 540 11.60 -20.29 23.40
CA GLU A 540 12.40 -19.98 24.59
C GLU A 540 13.49 -18.93 24.30
N ARG A 541 14.22 -19.08 23.17
CA ARG A 541 15.24 -18.08 22.78
C ARG A 541 14.63 -16.72 22.44
N VAL A 542 13.46 -16.68 21.77
CA VAL A 542 12.79 -15.41 21.50
C VAL A 542 12.37 -14.74 22.81
N VAL A 543 11.80 -15.48 23.75
CA VAL A 543 11.43 -14.95 25.06
C VAL A 543 12.65 -14.42 25.82
N ASP A 544 13.79 -15.09 25.71
CA ASP A 544 15.06 -14.62 26.25
C ASP A 544 15.47 -13.27 25.62
N GLN A 545 15.39 -13.14 24.31
CA GLN A 545 15.65 -11.89 23.61
C GLN A 545 14.70 -10.75 24.06
N LEU A 546 13.42 -11.07 24.27
CA LEU A 546 12.44 -10.09 24.76
C LEU A 546 12.77 -9.62 26.19
N ALA A 547 13.37 -10.46 27.04
CA ALA A 547 13.78 -10.10 28.38
C ALA A 547 14.91 -9.03 28.37
N HIS A 548 15.75 -9.03 27.33
CA HIS A 548 16.75 -7.97 27.13
C HIS A 548 16.13 -6.64 26.70
N ILE A 549 14.96 -6.65 26.07
CA ILE A 549 14.23 -5.42 25.72
C ILE A 549 13.50 -4.87 26.95
N ASP A 550 12.56 -5.67 27.49
CA ASP A 550 11.80 -5.32 28.70
C ASP A 550 11.25 -6.58 29.37
N ILE A 551 11.52 -6.70 30.66
CA ILE A 551 11.12 -7.88 31.42
C ILE A 551 9.60 -8.06 31.51
N THR A 552 8.82 -6.96 31.51
CA THR A 552 7.35 -7.04 31.58
C THR A 552 6.77 -7.62 30.31
N LEU A 553 7.33 -7.28 29.14
CA LEU A 553 6.99 -7.85 27.84
C LEU A 553 7.30 -9.36 27.83
N ALA A 554 8.53 -9.73 28.23
CA ALA A 554 8.96 -11.13 28.24
C ALA A 554 8.11 -11.98 29.19
N GLN A 555 7.80 -11.50 30.40
CA GLN A 555 6.96 -12.20 31.37
C GLN A 555 5.54 -12.46 30.84
N ALA A 556 4.94 -11.46 30.19
CA ALA A 556 3.60 -11.57 29.64
C ALA A 556 3.54 -12.59 28.48
N VAL A 557 4.50 -12.51 27.54
CA VAL A 557 4.60 -13.47 26.43
C VAL A 557 4.94 -14.88 26.93
N ALA A 558 5.89 -15.03 27.86
CA ALA A 558 6.23 -16.32 28.47
C ALA A 558 5.02 -16.97 29.14
N HIS A 559 4.25 -16.18 29.91
CA HIS A 559 3.01 -16.65 30.55
C HIS A 559 2.03 -17.22 29.54
N ASN A 560 1.78 -16.49 28.44
CA ASN A 560 0.85 -16.90 27.38
C ASN A 560 1.32 -18.17 26.63
N LEU A 561 2.63 -18.40 26.58
CA LEU A 561 3.25 -19.57 25.92
C LEU A 561 3.51 -20.75 26.87
N GLY A 562 3.24 -20.61 28.17
CA GLY A 562 3.53 -21.62 29.16
C GLY A 562 5.05 -21.81 29.42
N ILE A 563 5.84 -20.75 29.20
CA ILE A 563 7.30 -20.76 29.41
C ILE A 563 7.60 -20.18 30.81
N THR A 564 8.49 -20.83 31.53
CA THR A 564 8.98 -20.33 32.84
C THR A 564 10.32 -19.64 32.66
N LEU A 565 10.38 -18.34 32.98
CA LEU A 565 11.63 -17.60 33.00
C LEU A 565 12.56 -18.06 34.12
N THR A 566 13.85 -18.17 33.81
CA THR A 566 14.90 -18.41 34.80
C THR A 566 15.12 -17.19 35.70
N ASP A 567 15.81 -17.37 36.82
CA ASP A 567 16.16 -16.24 37.68
C ASP A 567 17.16 -15.29 37.01
N ASP A 568 18.05 -15.81 36.18
CA ASP A 568 18.97 -14.96 35.38
C ASP A 568 18.21 -14.07 34.41
N GLN A 569 17.23 -14.60 33.67
CA GLN A 569 16.40 -13.82 32.77
C GLN A 569 15.58 -12.76 33.49
N ARG A 570 15.06 -13.04 34.68
CA ARG A 570 14.32 -12.07 35.51
C ARG A 570 15.17 -10.92 36.01
N ASN A 571 16.48 -11.11 36.11
CA ASN A 571 17.45 -10.16 36.63
C ASN A 571 18.27 -9.49 35.53
N ILE A 572 17.94 -9.65 34.25
CA ILE A 572 18.60 -8.95 33.15
C ILE A 572 18.46 -7.43 33.37
N ALA A 573 19.58 -6.75 33.37
CA ALA A 573 19.57 -5.27 33.46
C ALA A 573 19.01 -4.67 32.15
N PRO A 574 18.14 -3.68 32.24
CA PRO A 574 17.62 -3.02 31.04
C PRO A 574 18.75 -2.32 30.29
N PRO A 575 18.66 -2.19 28.95
CA PRO A 575 19.61 -1.42 28.17
C PRO A 575 19.56 0.07 28.54
N GLN A 576 20.58 0.81 28.16
CA GLN A 576 20.61 2.27 28.34
C GLN A 576 19.48 2.94 27.56
N ASP A 577 19.01 4.08 28.06
CA ASP A 577 18.02 4.90 27.34
C ASP A 577 18.69 5.53 26.10
N VAL A 578 17.99 5.57 24.97
CA VAL A 578 18.49 6.14 23.71
C VAL A 578 18.70 7.64 23.87
N SER A 579 19.94 8.08 23.90
CA SER A 579 20.34 9.48 24.14
C SER A 579 19.62 10.09 25.34
N GLY A 580 19.37 9.29 26.37
CA GLY A 580 18.68 9.69 27.59
C GLY A 580 17.17 9.73 27.51
N LEU A 581 16.55 9.35 26.36
CA LEU A 581 15.10 9.32 26.17
C LEU A 581 14.50 8.01 26.68
N LYS A 582 13.51 8.12 27.56
CA LYS A 582 12.70 6.98 28.02
C LYS A 582 11.48 6.72 27.14
N LYS A 583 10.93 7.76 26.54
CA LYS A 583 9.73 7.71 25.68
C LYS A 583 9.83 8.75 24.59
N ASP A 584 9.23 8.42 23.42
CA ASP A 584 8.96 9.36 22.34
C ASP A 584 7.49 9.12 21.88
N PRO A 585 6.57 10.06 22.17
CA PRO A 585 5.15 9.87 21.80
C PRO A 585 4.90 9.71 20.31
N SER A 586 5.82 10.17 19.44
CA SER A 586 5.71 10.03 17.99
C SER A 586 5.76 8.56 17.53
N LEU A 587 6.32 7.67 18.34
CA LEU A 587 6.43 6.24 18.06
C LEU A 587 5.12 5.47 18.26
N SER A 588 4.19 6.00 19.07
CA SER A 588 2.84 5.47 19.21
C SER A 588 1.94 5.93 18.06
N LEU A 589 0.99 5.10 17.67
CA LEU A 589 -0.07 5.51 16.74
C LEU A 589 -1.09 6.43 17.40
N TYR A 590 -1.30 6.28 18.70
CA TYR A 590 -2.46 6.83 19.40
C TYR A 590 -2.12 7.79 20.55
N ALA A 591 -0.86 7.89 20.95
CA ALA A 591 -0.44 8.84 22.01
C ALA A 591 -0.67 10.30 21.59
N ILE A 592 -0.55 10.62 20.31
CA ILE A 592 -0.85 11.93 19.73
C ILE A 592 -2.07 11.77 18.83
N PRO A 593 -3.25 12.28 19.24
CA PRO A 593 -4.45 12.22 18.39
C PRO A 593 -4.28 13.01 17.10
N ASP A 594 -4.59 12.38 15.98
CA ASP A 594 -4.60 13.00 14.64
C ASP A 594 -5.94 12.73 13.92
N GLY A 595 -7.01 12.58 14.67
CA GLY A 595 -8.32 12.17 14.22
C GLY A 595 -8.87 13.02 13.07
N THR A 596 -9.23 12.37 11.97
CA THR A 596 -9.90 12.97 10.83
C THR A 596 -11.18 12.22 10.47
N LEU A 597 -12.17 12.95 9.98
CA LEU A 597 -13.42 12.38 9.46
C LEU A 597 -13.40 12.18 7.94
N LYS A 598 -12.56 12.95 7.23
CA LYS A 598 -12.49 12.90 5.76
C LYS A 598 -12.14 11.50 5.26
N GLY A 599 -12.98 10.97 4.38
CA GLY A 599 -12.76 9.65 3.78
C GLY A 599 -13.13 8.47 4.66
N ARG A 600 -13.69 8.68 5.88
CA ARG A 600 -14.25 7.58 6.68
C ARG A 600 -15.51 7.04 6.03
N VAL A 601 -15.72 5.73 6.12
CA VAL A 601 -16.88 5.04 5.58
C VAL A 601 -17.71 4.47 6.72
N VAL A 602 -19.03 4.76 6.73
CA VAL A 602 -19.94 4.24 7.74
C VAL A 602 -21.07 3.45 7.10
N ALA A 603 -21.47 2.35 7.74
CA ALA A 603 -22.65 1.60 7.35
C ALA A 603 -23.90 2.23 7.98
N VAL A 604 -24.94 2.44 7.19
CA VAL A 604 -26.27 2.80 7.66
C VAL A 604 -27.17 1.58 7.45
N LEU A 605 -27.54 0.90 8.54
CA LEU A 605 -28.39 -0.29 8.48
C LEU A 605 -29.84 0.15 8.40
N LEU A 606 -30.48 -0.14 7.29
CA LEU A 606 -31.88 0.20 7.04
C LEU A 606 -32.80 -0.97 7.39
N ASN A 607 -34.00 -0.67 7.81
CA ASN A 607 -35.09 -1.61 8.05
C ASN A 607 -36.25 -1.36 7.07
N ASP A 608 -37.38 -2.07 7.25
CA ASP A 608 -38.52 -1.98 6.35
C ASP A 608 -39.31 -0.65 6.48
N THR A 609 -39.00 0.16 7.47
CA THR A 609 -39.67 1.44 7.74
C THR A 609 -38.66 2.56 7.87
N VAL A 610 -38.23 3.07 6.72
CA VAL A 610 -37.23 4.15 6.64
C VAL A 610 -37.93 5.50 6.75
N SER A 611 -37.49 6.36 7.67
CA SER A 611 -37.92 7.76 7.70
C SER A 611 -37.07 8.57 6.73
N ALA A 612 -37.68 9.05 5.65
CA ALA A 612 -37.03 9.84 4.61
C ALA A 612 -36.34 11.09 5.18
N SER A 613 -37.02 11.80 6.09
CA SER A 613 -36.51 13.05 6.68
C SER A 613 -35.28 12.78 7.59
N GLN A 614 -35.32 11.73 8.41
CA GLN A 614 -34.19 11.37 9.26
C GLN A 614 -32.99 10.86 8.44
N LEU A 615 -33.25 10.02 7.43
CA LEU A 615 -32.21 9.54 6.53
C LEU A 615 -31.56 10.70 5.76
N TYR A 616 -32.37 11.61 5.23
CA TYR A 616 -31.85 12.81 4.54
C TYR A 616 -30.95 13.65 5.45
N THR A 617 -31.41 13.95 6.67
CA THR A 617 -30.64 14.71 7.66
C THR A 617 -29.31 14.02 7.98
N LEU A 618 -29.33 12.71 8.18
CA LEU A 618 -28.15 11.90 8.43
C LEU A 618 -27.15 11.98 7.27
N LEU A 619 -27.60 11.74 6.04
CA LEU A 619 -26.74 11.74 4.87
C LEU A 619 -26.13 13.10 4.58
N GLN A 620 -26.88 14.19 4.76
CA GLN A 620 -26.37 15.56 4.61
C GLN A 620 -25.33 15.88 5.68
N GLY A 621 -25.56 15.49 6.93
CA GLY A 621 -24.64 15.72 8.04
C GLY A 621 -23.30 14.98 7.84
N LEU A 622 -23.35 13.72 7.43
CA LEU A 622 -22.16 12.92 7.13
C LEU A 622 -21.37 13.52 5.93
N LYS A 623 -22.07 13.84 4.84
CA LYS A 623 -21.48 14.45 3.66
C LYS A 623 -20.77 15.76 3.97
N ALA A 624 -21.38 16.63 4.79
CA ALA A 624 -20.81 17.91 5.19
C ALA A 624 -19.47 17.77 5.94
N LYS A 625 -19.20 16.59 6.51
CA LYS A 625 -17.97 16.24 7.23
C LYS A 625 -17.02 15.36 6.41
N GLY A 626 -17.35 15.10 5.14
CA GLY A 626 -16.54 14.22 4.27
C GLY A 626 -16.58 12.73 4.65
N VAL A 627 -17.65 12.31 5.36
CA VAL A 627 -17.89 10.92 5.72
C VAL A 627 -18.81 10.27 4.68
N HIS A 628 -18.44 9.09 4.21
CA HIS A 628 -19.22 8.32 3.24
C HIS A 628 -20.17 7.35 3.92
N ALA A 629 -21.43 7.35 3.49
CA ALA A 629 -22.45 6.44 3.99
C ALA A 629 -22.71 5.32 2.98
N LYS A 630 -22.63 4.05 3.43
CA LYS A 630 -23.13 2.88 2.70
C LYS A 630 -24.49 2.48 3.26
N LEU A 631 -25.52 2.56 2.44
CA LEU A 631 -26.88 2.14 2.81
C LEU A 631 -26.98 0.62 2.65
N LEU A 632 -27.18 -0.09 3.76
CA LEU A 632 -27.23 -1.55 3.79
C LEU A 632 -28.61 -2.04 4.17
N TYR A 633 -29.04 -3.13 3.52
CA TYR A 633 -30.29 -3.78 3.79
C TYR A 633 -30.17 -5.30 3.58
N SER A 634 -31.22 -6.06 3.90
CA SER A 634 -31.22 -7.53 3.74
C SER A 634 -31.16 -8.02 2.27
N ARG A 635 -31.54 -7.18 1.31
CA ARG A 635 -31.52 -7.44 -0.14
C ARG A 635 -31.07 -6.22 -0.93
N MET A 636 -30.64 -6.46 -2.15
CA MET A 636 -30.37 -5.41 -3.14
C MET A 636 -31.67 -4.78 -3.68
N GLY A 637 -31.53 -3.69 -4.43
CA GLY A 637 -32.63 -2.92 -5.01
C GLY A 637 -32.92 -1.67 -4.21
N GLU A 638 -34.18 -1.43 -3.87
CA GLU A 638 -34.65 -0.22 -3.21
C GLU A 638 -35.52 -0.55 -1.99
N VAL A 639 -35.53 0.34 -1.03
CA VAL A 639 -36.47 0.37 0.12
C VAL A 639 -37.35 1.59 -0.02
N THR A 640 -38.67 1.42 0.21
CA THR A 640 -39.62 2.51 0.17
C THR A 640 -39.64 3.23 1.51
N ALA A 641 -39.34 4.52 1.52
CA ALA A 641 -39.41 5.35 2.72
C ALA A 641 -40.84 5.77 3.08
N ASP A 642 -41.05 6.36 4.28
CA ASP A 642 -42.35 6.76 4.84
C ASP A 642 -43.06 7.83 3.97
N ASP A 643 -42.37 8.59 3.18
CA ASP A 643 -42.92 9.57 2.23
C ASP A 643 -43.17 9.00 0.82
N GLY A 644 -42.91 7.72 0.59
CA GLY A 644 -43.04 7.02 -0.69
C GLY A 644 -41.84 7.10 -1.60
N SER A 645 -40.77 7.78 -1.20
CA SER A 645 -39.53 7.83 -1.98
C SER A 645 -38.80 6.49 -1.98
N GLN A 646 -38.07 6.19 -3.07
CA GLN A 646 -37.29 4.97 -3.19
C GLN A 646 -35.83 5.24 -2.78
N VAL A 647 -35.35 4.44 -1.84
CA VAL A 647 -33.98 4.55 -1.33
C VAL A 647 -33.15 3.41 -1.90
N PRO A 648 -32.16 3.69 -2.78
CA PRO A 648 -31.32 2.67 -3.37
C PRO A 648 -30.38 2.05 -2.33
N ILE A 649 -30.21 0.73 -2.37
CA ILE A 649 -29.38 -0.04 -1.46
C ILE A 649 -28.01 -0.28 -2.08
N ALA A 650 -26.96 0.16 -1.38
CA ALA A 650 -25.57 0.03 -1.83
C ALA A 650 -25.06 -1.42 -1.75
N ALA A 651 -25.45 -2.17 -0.70
CA ALA A 651 -25.05 -3.57 -0.52
C ALA A 651 -25.95 -4.29 0.47
N THR A 652 -25.88 -5.61 0.50
CA THR A 652 -26.46 -6.42 1.58
C THR A 652 -25.52 -6.46 2.79
N PHE A 653 -26.00 -6.85 3.96
CA PHE A 653 -25.18 -7.03 5.17
C PHE A 653 -24.01 -8.00 4.92
N ALA A 654 -24.25 -9.11 4.23
CA ALA A 654 -23.23 -10.09 3.88
C ALA A 654 -22.27 -9.56 2.77
N GLY A 655 -22.80 -8.76 1.81
CA GLY A 655 -22.02 -8.23 0.67
C GLY A 655 -21.07 -7.09 1.05
N SER A 656 -21.34 -6.37 2.14
CA SER A 656 -20.44 -5.36 2.71
C SER A 656 -20.32 -5.57 4.21
N PRO A 657 -19.46 -6.50 4.66
CA PRO A 657 -19.34 -6.85 6.07
C PRO A 657 -18.84 -5.66 6.91
N SER A 658 -19.08 -5.69 8.22
CA SER A 658 -18.65 -4.63 9.15
C SER A 658 -17.15 -4.33 9.11
N LEU A 659 -16.36 -5.29 8.65
CA LEU A 659 -14.90 -5.19 8.43
C LEU A 659 -14.52 -4.05 7.47
N THR A 660 -15.38 -3.73 6.50
CA THR A 660 -15.12 -2.78 5.42
C THR A 660 -15.46 -1.32 5.78
N VAL A 661 -16.05 -1.08 6.94
CA VAL A 661 -16.48 0.26 7.37
C VAL A 661 -15.82 0.67 8.69
N ASP A 662 -15.86 1.97 9.00
CA ASP A 662 -15.23 2.55 10.19
C ASP A 662 -16.21 2.75 11.36
N GLY A 663 -17.51 2.76 11.08
CA GLY A 663 -18.56 2.89 12.08
C GLY A 663 -19.91 2.40 11.57
N VAL A 664 -20.89 2.27 12.46
CA VAL A 664 -22.22 1.75 12.12
C VAL A 664 -23.31 2.65 12.70
N LEU A 665 -24.32 2.93 11.89
CA LEU A 665 -25.47 3.77 12.23
C LEU A 665 -26.77 2.99 12.00
N VAL A 666 -27.68 3.05 12.95
CA VAL A 666 -29.05 2.55 12.80
C VAL A 666 -30.03 3.71 13.09
N PRO A 667 -30.61 4.34 12.05
CA PRO A 667 -31.29 5.62 12.18
C PRO A 667 -32.70 5.54 12.80
N GLY A 668 -33.12 4.39 13.29
CA GLY A 668 -34.43 4.18 13.86
C GLY A 668 -35.41 3.48 12.89
N GLY A 669 -36.70 3.59 13.13
CA GLY A 669 -37.74 2.82 12.45
C GLY A 669 -38.11 1.56 13.24
N ASN A 670 -38.93 0.68 12.67
CA ASN A 670 -39.25 -0.58 13.30
C ASN A 670 -38.05 -1.55 13.28
N PRO A 671 -37.36 -1.79 14.38
CA PRO A 671 -36.16 -2.62 14.38
C PRO A 671 -36.46 -4.13 14.29
N ALA A 672 -37.71 -4.56 14.34
CA ALA A 672 -38.08 -5.97 14.44
C ALA A 672 -37.48 -6.77 13.27
N SER A 673 -37.57 -6.27 12.04
CA SER A 673 -37.01 -6.95 10.87
C SER A 673 -35.48 -7.08 10.90
N LEU A 674 -34.78 -6.12 11.54
CA LEU A 674 -33.33 -6.22 11.73
C LEU A 674 -32.95 -7.12 12.91
N LEU A 675 -33.74 -7.08 14.03
CA LEU A 675 -33.48 -7.93 15.18
C LEU A 675 -33.73 -9.42 14.87
N ASP A 676 -34.71 -9.70 14.01
CA ASP A 676 -34.97 -11.06 13.51
C ASP A 676 -33.97 -11.51 12.42
N ASN A 677 -33.14 -10.60 11.93
CA ASN A 677 -32.13 -10.89 10.91
C ASN A 677 -30.76 -11.18 11.56
N GLY A 678 -30.33 -12.45 11.48
CA GLY A 678 -29.06 -12.88 12.06
C GLY A 678 -27.84 -12.16 11.49
N ASP A 679 -27.85 -11.81 10.18
CA ASP A 679 -26.75 -11.09 9.56
C ASP A 679 -26.65 -9.65 10.07
N ALA A 680 -27.78 -8.96 10.28
CA ALA A 680 -27.79 -7.62 10.85
C ALA A 680 -27.32 -7.61 12.31
N CYS A 681 -27.78 -8.58 13.10
CA CYS A 681 -27.35 -8.76 14.49
C CYS A 681 -25.84 -9.06 14.56
N TYR A 682 -25.36 -9.98 13.72
CA TYR A 682 -23.93 -10.30 13.63
C TYR A 682 -23.10 -9.11 13.20
N TYR A 683 -23.59 -8.33 12.24
CA TYR A 683 -22.94 -7.12 11.75
C TYR A 683 -22.63 -6.12 12.88
N LEU A 684 -23.63 -5.83 13.71
CA LEU A 684 -23.49 -4.93 14.85
C LEU A 684 -22.57 -5.52 15.93
N LEU A 685 -22.71 -6.81 16.21
CA LEU A 685 -21.90 -7.50 17.21
C LEU A 685 -20.43 -7.54 16.82
N GLU A 686 -20.16 -7.81 15.55
CA GLU A 686 -18.80 -7.79 14.98
C GLU A 686 -18.20 -6.38 14.98
N ALA A 687 -18.96 -5.35 14.59
CA ALA A 687 -18.52 -3.96 14.67
C ALA A 687 -18.19 -3.54 16.11
N TYR A 688 -19.01 -3.94 17.07
CA TYR A 688 -18.77 -3.69 18.49
C TYR A 688 -17.50 -4.40 18.98
N LYS A 689 -17.30 -5.66 18.63
CA LYS A 689 -16.09 -6.44 18.92
C LYS A 689 -14.83 -5.77 18.36
N HIS A 690 -14.93 -5.20 17.15
CA HIS A 690 -13.84 -4.51 16.51
C HIS A 690 -13.71 -3.04 16.94
N LEU A 691 -14.29 -2.68 18.07
CA LEU A 691 -14.18 -1.36 18.71
C LEU A 691 -14.67 -0.19 17.84
N LYS A 692 -15.53 -0.45 16.85
CA LYS A 692 -16.06 0.60 15.97
C LYS A 692 -17.14 1.40 16.69
N PRO A 693 -17.22 2.73 16.47
CA PRO A 693 -18.33 3.54 16.95
C PRO A 693 -19.65 3.03 16.38
N ILE A 694 -20.67 2.98 17.22
CA ILE A 694 -22.03 2.57 16.85
C ILE A 694 -23.01 3.63 17.32
N ALA A 695 -23.98 4.00 16.47
CA ALA A 695 -25.03 4.92 16.86
C ALA A 695 -26.42 4.32 16.60
N LEU A 696 -27.27 4.37 17.62
CA LEU A 696 -28.61 3.81 17.62
C LEU A 696 -29.65 4.90 17.93
N ALA A 697 -30.62 5.12 17.03
CA ALA A 697 -31.68 6.09 17.23
C ALA A 697 -33.05 5.41 17.42
N GLY A 698 -33.91 6.01 18.25
CA GLY A 698 -35.27 5.54 18.48
C GLY A 698 -35.32 4.10 18.98
N ASP A 699 -36.21 3.31 18.37
CA ASP A 699 -36.42 1.91 18.75
C ASP A 699 -35.20 1.00 18.40
N ALA A 700 -34.24 1.46 17.56
CA ALA A 700 -32.99 0.74 17.30
C ALA A 700 -32.16 0.55 18.58
N ARG A 701 -32.42 1.29 19.64
CA ARG A 701 -31.79 1.05 20.96
C ARG A 701 -32.03 -0.36 21.51
N ALA A 702 -33.02 -1.09 21.00
CA ALA A 702 -33.22 -2.50 21.32
C ALA A 702 -32.04 -3.40 20.97
N PHE A 703 -31.17 -2.99 20.04
CA PHE A 703 -29.91 -3.69 19.72
C PHE A 703 -28.91 -3.76 20.88
N LYS A 704 -29.07 -2.97 21.93
CA LYS A 704 -28.26 -3.08 23.15
C LYS A 704 -28.26 -4.49 23.72
N ALA A 705 -29.39 -5.17 23.64
CA ALA A 705 -29.52 -6.57 24.09
C ALA A 705 -28.63 -7.52 23.24
N VAL A 706 -28.53 -7.28 21.92
CA VAL A 706 -27.67 -8.03 21.03
C VAL A 706 -26.18 -7.77 21.38
N LEU A 707 -25.84 -6.52 21.65
CA LEU A 707 -24.49 -6.12 22.04
C LEU A 707 -24.08 -6.55 23.45
N ARG A 708 -25.03 -7.09 24.24
CA ARG A 708 -24.83 -7.45 25.65
C ARG A 708 -24.40 -6.27 26.53
N VAL A 709 -24.94 -5.08 26.23
CA VAL A 709 -24.66 -3.83 26.92
C VAL A 709 -25.87 -3.45 27.76
N ASP A 710 -25.76 -3.56 29.07
CA ASP A 710 -26.83 -3.22 30.01
C ASP A 710 -26.75 -1.77 30.52
N ALA A 711 -25.56 -1.16 30.46
CA ALA A 711 -25.30 0.17 31.01
C ALA A 711 -25.74 1.30 30.06
N GLN A 712 -26.27 2.39 30.62
CA GLN A 712 -26.32 3.67 29.93
C GLN A 712 -24.93 4.29 29.89
N GLY A 713 -24.57 4.94 28.74
CA GLY A 713 -23.29 5.62 28.60
C GLY A 713 -22.12 4.70 28.29
N GLU A 714 -22.35 3.59 27.58
CA GLU A 714 -21.28 2.76 27.05
C GLU A 714 -20.43 3.58 26.06
N GLU A 715 -19.13 3.66 26.29
CA GLU A 715 -18.21 4.37 25.41
C GLU A 715 -18.28 3.86 23.97
N GLY A 716 -18.37 4.78 23.00
CA GLY A 716 -18.51 4.47 21.58
C GLY A 716 -19.87 3.94 21.16
N LEU A 717 -20.89 4.03 22.04
CA LEU A 717 -22.28 3.76 21.72
C LEU A 717 -23.09 5.04 21.89
N THR A 718 -23.38 5.72 20.79
CA THR A 718 -24.23 6.91 20.75
C THR A 718 -25.70 6.50 20.74
N GLU A 719 -26.48 6.98 21.70
CA GLU A 719 -27.92 6.70 21.82
C GLU A 719 -28.75 7.97 21.71
N GLY A 720 -29.93 7.89 21.09
CA GLY A 720 -30.86 9.02 20.98
C GLY A 720 -32.28 8.59 20.64
N ASP A 721 -33.28 9.47 20.86
CA ASP A 721 -34.67 9.19 20.51
C ASP A 721 -34.94 9.34 19.00
N SER A 722 -34.07 10.07 18.30
CA SER A 722 -34.12 10.28 16.85
C SER A 722 -32.75 10.77 16.33
N VAL A 723 -32.61 10.82 15.01
CA VAL A 723 -31.43 11.41 14.36
C VAL A 723 -31.47 12.93 14.51
N THR A 724 -30.71 13.45 15.47
CA THR A 724 -30.53 14.88 15.73
C THR A 724 -29.12 15.31 15.45
N GLN A 725 -28.86 16.64 15.34
CA GLN A 725 -27.50 17.13 15.19
C GLN A 725 -26.60 16.71 16.35
N ALA A 726 -27.09 16.81 17.59
CA ALA A 726 -26.32 16.39 18.78
C ALA A 726 -25.95 14.90 18.76
N TRP A 727 -26.87 14.04 18.32
CA TRP A 727 -26.63 12.62 18.17
C TRP A 727 -25.56 12.35 17.09
N MET A 728 -25.62 13.07 15.95
CA MET A 728 -24.58 12.97 14.91
C MET A 728 -23.23 13.46 15.40
N ASP A 729 -23.19 14.60 16.09
CA ASP A 729 -21.93 15.20 16.58
C ASP A 729 -21.23 14.27 17.57
N ASP A 730 -21.97 13.61 18.46
CA ASP A 730 -21.42 12.61 19.39
C ASP A 730 -20.83 11.41 18.63
N PHE A 731 -21.58 10.85 17.69
CA PHE A 731 -21.07 9.76 16.84
C PHE A 731 -19.80 10.18 16.05
N LEU A 732 -19.83 11.36 15.44
CA LEU A 732 -18.71 11.87 14.64
C LEU A 732 -17.46 12.12 15.50
N LEU A 733 -17.63 12.56 16.73
CA LEU A 733 -16.53 12.68 17.69
C LEU A 733 -15.88 11.32 17.97
N GLN A 734 -16.68 10.28 18.17
CA GLN A 734 -16.20 8.91 18.36
C GLN A 734 -15.52 8.38 17.07
N LEU A 735 -16.11 8.65 15.91
CA LEU A 735 -15.58 8.23 14.62
C LEU A 735 -14.23 8.89 14.29
N ALA A 736 -14.01 10.13 14.69
CA ALA A 736 -12.73 10.82 14.53
C ALA A 736 -11.60 10.08 15.25
N GLY A 737 -11.87 9.48 16.41
CA GLY A 737 -10.93 8.64 17.14
C GLY A 737 -10.66 7.26 16.51
N HIS A 738 -11.31 6.92 15.41
CA HIS A 738 -11.22 5.68 14.64
C HIS A 738 -11.71 4.43 15.39
N ARG A 739 -11.20 4.16 16.58
CA ARG A 739 -11.58 3.00 17.43
C ARG A 739 -11.83 3.45 18.87
N VAL A 740 -12.72 2.76 19.53
CA VAL A 740 -13.08 2.99 20.94
C VAL A 740 -12.22 2.09 21.82
N TRP A 741 -10.95 2.47 22.00
CA TRP A 741 -9.94 1.66 22.71
C TRP A 741 -10.28 1.38 24.16
N ALA A 742 -11.08 2.21 24.80
CA ALA A 742 -11.59 1.96 26.17
C ALA A 742 -12.37 0.64 26.30
N ARG A 743 -12.90 0.12 25.18
CA ARG A 743 -13.57 -1.21 25.13
C ARG A 743 -12.63 -2.38 24.87
N ALA A 744 -11.32 -2.16 24.69
CA ALA A 744 -10.37 -3.21 24.29
C ALA A 744 -10.43 -4.45 25.21
N SER A 745 -10.59 -4.26 26.53
CA SER A 745 -10.71 -5.36 27.49
C SER A 745 -11.97 -6.21 27.33
N LYS A 746 -12.94 -5.78 26.52
CA LYS A 746 -14.20 -6.51 26.27
C LYS A 746 -14.13 -7.40 25.03
N ILE A 747 -13.13 -7.24 24.14
CA ILE A 747 -13.03 -7.95 22.85
C ILE A 747 -13.20 -9.45 23.01
N SER A 748 -12.47 -10.06 23.94
CA SER A 748 -12.48 -11.51 24.19
C SER A 748 -13.82 -12.05 24.72
N LYS A 749 -14.72 -11.17 25.17
CA LYS A 749 -16.03 -11.53 25.74
C LYS A 749 -17.16 -11.46 24.71
N ILE A 750 -16.90 -10.93 23.53
CA ILE A 750 -17.90 -10.74 22.48
C ILE A 750 -17.87 -11.93 21.52
N PRO A 751 -18.98 -12.68 21.40
CA PRO A 751 -19.04 -13.88 20.55
C PRO A 751 -19.37 -13.49 19.10
N ALA A 752 -18.41 -12.93 18.36
CA ALA A 752 -18.56 -12.60 16.97
C ALA A 752 -17.32 -13.02 16.15
#